data_7638fcf9e03e6a0161054e8da6c50dc6
#
_entry.id   7638fcf9e03e6a0161054e8da6c50dc6
#
_cell.length_a   1.000
_cell.length_b   1.000
_cell.length_c   1.000
_cell.angle_alpha   90.00
_cell.angle_beta   90.00
_cell.angle_gamma   90.00
#
_symmetry.space_group_name_H-M   'P 1'
#
loop_
_entity.id
_entity.type
_entity.pdbx_description
1 polymer ?
#
loop_
_entity_poly.entity_id
_entity_poly.type
_entity_poly.pdbx_seq_one_letter_code
_entity_poly.pdbx_strand_id
1 'polypeptide(L)'
;MNIKENYQQYVSRYASEVAALKRKNTGFITGELLAFGGILAFLICYFAMDGDTQNYLMGAALCLIAYLGIRRLDDKNKEKIEHLSALLKVYQDEIKALEGDFSPFETGDSYQNPQHPYSFDLDVFGKSSLFNRICRTITSGGSEALARNLTRETPLNMEDIKRRRDLQKELAGEGENWRMEFLALGEKNRNQTADGKMVNGKMKKIDSAAVVDAMQKVSKMEVPAWFGSPVSLVIGWLMIIGVIGSVILSICNMVSVDFALWWVLVQYMVVFFVCKQTLDKIDSNGGKLRHQLIAYAQILQLINRRNFHSELGKEMQNSLADALPSFAQLEKILKGYDRRGNFLGLFFTDAFILSDFFLVRSFLKWKNTYMVKMEEWMHIISEMDAMVSMADFRYNHPEAEEAEFVSGSPEADTDSDVSENTGIGSPEIVFEGKNLYHPFLGAKAVKNDFTIKDGNYYIITGANMAGKSTFLRSLGVNYILAMAGMPVFADQLKVSRFRLFSSMRTTDDLTHGISYFNAELIRLEELLKFCRESAEGKCSKESGEDNKEPLRTLIILDEILKGTNSLDKLNGSRKFLEAIAKQPVSGIIATHDLELSKMENDASGKFHNYCFEIDLGTDVTYTYKIQKGVARNQNATFLLNKILEKY
;
A
#
# COMPACT_ATOMS: atom_id res chain seq x y z
N MET A 1 13.62 25.95 2.64
CA MET A 1 13.19 25.88 1.22
C MET A 1 11.79 25.30 1.23
N ASN A 2 10.82 25.89 0.52
CA ASN A 2 9.46 25.36 0.49
C ASN A 2 9.46 24.04 -0.30
N ILE A 3 8.83 22.99 0.20
CA ILE A 3 8.77 21.66 -0.44
C ILE A 3 8.29 21.76 -1.89
N LYS A 4 7.27 22.60 -2.12
CA LYS A 4 6.74 22.84 -3.46
C LYS A 4 7.79 23.43 -4.41
N GLU A 5 8.60 24.38 -3.95
CA GLU A 5 9.69 24.98 -4.74
C GLU A 5 10.76 23.94 -5.06
N ASN A 6 11.09 23.08 -4.10
CA ASN A 6 12.01 21.97 -4.31
C ASN A 6 11.50 21.01 -5.41
N TYR A 7 10.26 20.61 -5.32
CA TYR A 7 9.64 19.75 -6.35
C TYR A 7 9.59 20.42 -7.73
N GLN A 8 9.31 21.72 -7.80
CA GLN A 8 9.33 22.49 -9.06
C GLN A 8 10.71 22.52 -9.70
N GLN A 9 11.78 22.60 -8.90
CA GLN A 9 13.15 22.53 -9.42
C GLN A 9 13.45 21.15 -10.04
N TYR A 10 13.05 20.04 -9.38
CA TYR A 10 13.20 18.70 -9.95
C TYR A 10 12.38 18.54 -11.23
N VAL A 11 11.16 19.04 -11.28
CA VAL A 11 10.31 19.00 -12.48
C VAL A 11 11.00 19.75 -13.64
N SER A 12 11.51 20.94 -13.42
CA SER A 12 12.20 21.73 -14.43
C SER A 12 13.46 21.03 -14.95
N ARG A 13 14.25 20.47 -14.04
CA ARG A 13 15.46 19.71 -14.35
C ARG A 13 15.14 18.47 -15.19
N TYR A 14 14.27 17.61 -14.71
CA TYR A 14 13.94 16.36 -15.41
C TYR A 14 13.23 16.62 -16.75
N ALA A 15 12.39 17.65 -16.85
CA ALA A 15 11.77 18.02 -18.11
C ALA A 15 12.82 18.42 -19.18
N SER A 16 13.84 19.20 -18.77
CA SER A 16 14.93 19.60 -19.67
C SER A 16 15.80 18.40 -20.09
N GLU A 17 16.12 17.50 -19.16
CA GLU A 17 16.89 16.27 -19.43
C GLU A 17 16.14 15.33 -20.38
N VAL A 18 14.84 15.10 -20.15
CA VAL A 18 13.99 14.27 -21.03
C VAL A 18 13.91 14.89 -22.44
N ALA A 19 13.77 16.21 -22.56
CA ALA A 19 13.76 16.89 -23.87
C ALA A 19 15.08 16.71 -24.62
N ALA A 20 16.22 16.80 -23.91
CA ALA A 20 17.54 16.58 -24.49
C ALA A 20 17.73 15.14 -24.98
N LEU A 21 17.30 14.13 -24.17
CA LEU A 21 17.38 12.73 -24.53
C LEU A 21 16.45 12.36 -25.71
N LYS A 22 15.25 12.94 -25.76
CA LYS A 22 14.32 12.75 -26.90
C LYS A 22 14.89 13.29 -28.22
N ARG A 23 15.64 14.42 -28.18
CA ARG A 23 16.36 14.91 -29.36
C ARG A 23 17.45 13.93 -29.81
N LYS A 24 18.21 13.33 -28.88
CA LYS A 24 19.19 12.28 -29.20
C LYS A 24 18.53 11.04 -29.82
N ASN A 25 17.33 10.68 -29.35
CA ASN A 25 16.59 9.52 -29.89
C ASN A 25 16.29 9.67 -31.38
N THR A 26 15.95 10.87 -31.85
CA THR A 26 15.77 11.15 -33.28
C THR A 26 17.07 10.89 -34.08
N GLY A 27 18.23 11.25 -33.51
CA GLY A 27 19.54 10.97 -34.12
C GLY A 27 19.82 9.46 -34.19
N PHE A 28 19.50 8.69 -33.18
CA PHE A 28 19.66 7.22 -33.19
C PHE A 28 18.76 6.56 -34.24
N ILE A 29 17.49 6.94 -34.32
CA ILE A 29 16.56 6.42 -35.35
C ILE A 29 17.10 6.70 -36.75
N THR A 30 17.59 7.92 -37.00
CA THR A 30 18.20 8.26 -38.31
C THR A 30 19.43 7.40 -38.58
N GLY A 31 20.29 7.20 -37.58
CA GLY A 31 21.47 6.33 -37.69
C GLY A 31 21.13 4.86 -37.94
N GLU A 32 20.09 4.33 -37.30
CA GLU A 32 19.60 2.97 -37.52
C GLU A 32 19.09 2.81 -38.97
N LEU A 33 18.31 3.77 -39.46
CA LEU A 33 17.78 3.75 -40.84
C LEU A 33 18.91 3.81 -41.88
N LEU A 34 19.93 4.66 -41.66
CA LEU A 34 21.09 4.75 -42.56
C LEU A 34 21.91 3.46 -42.53
N ALA A 35 22.18 2.89 -41.35
CA ALA A 35 22.92 1.63 -41.25
C ALA A 35 22.17 0.47 -41.88
N PHE A 36 20.84 0.37 -41.68
CA PHE A 36 20.01 -0.66 -42.28
C PHE A 36 19.94 -0.48 -43.83
N GLY A 37 19.78 0.75 -44.30
CA GLY A 37 19.83 1.07 -45.74
C GLY A 37 21.18 0.70 -46.37
N GLY A 38 22.28 0.92 -45.64
CA GLY A 38 23.62 0.49 -46.03
C GLY A 38 23.75 -1.03 -46.17
N ILE A 39 23.20 -1.80 -45.20
CA ILE A 39 23.16 -3.27 -45.30
C ILE A 39 22.47 -3.71 -46.58
N LEU A 40 21.28 -3.16 -46.86
CA LEU A 40 20.52 -3.51 -48.06
C LEU A 40 21.27 -3.13 -49.35
N ALA A 41 21.87 -1.94 -49.40
CA ALA A 41 22.63 -1.47 -50.57
C ALA A 41 23.83 -2.39 -50.84
N PHE A 42 24.62 -2.74 -49.83
CA PHE A 42 25.75 -3.65 -49.99
C PHE A 42 25.33 -5.07 -50.39
N LEU A 43 24.21 -5.58 -49.86
CA LEU A 43 23.65 -6.87 -50.30
C LEU A 43 23.14 -6.85 -51.74
N ILE A 44 22.47 -5.77 -52.18
CA ILE A 44 22.04 -5.61 -53.56
C ILE A 44 23.26 -5.58 -54.49
N CYS A 45 24.32 -4.83 -54.15
CA CYS A 45 25.56 -4.80 -54.94
C CYS A 45 26.23 -6.18 -54.98
N TYR A 46 26.23 -6.93 -53.90
CA TYR A 46 26.77 -8.30 -53.83
C TYR A 46 26.08 -9.24 -54.85
N PHE A 47 24.76 -9.15 -54.99
CA PHE A 47 23.99 -10.00 -55.92
C PHE A 47 23.89 -9.45 -57.34
N ALA A 48 24.11 -8.15 -57.56
CA ALA A 48 23.91 -7.50 -58.86
C ALA A 48 25.22 -7.25 -59.64
N MET A 49 26.40 -7.30 -59.03
CA MET A 49 27.66 -6.97 -59.65
C MET A 49 28.55 -8.20 -59.76
N ASP A 50 29.06 -8.47 -61.00
CA ASP A 50 30.09 -9.50 -61.25
C ASP A 50 31.49 -8.96 -60.87
N GLY A 51 32.20 -9.60 -59.92
CA GLY A 51 33.52 -9.17 -59.51
C GLY A 51 33.90 -9.64 -58.09
N ASP A 52 34.82 -8.92 -57.44
CA ASP A 52 35.32 -9.26 -56.10
C ASP A 52 34.23 -8.95 -55.02
N THR A 53 33.36 -9.93 -54.79
CA THR A 53 32.17 -9.82 -53.95
C THR A 53 32.45 -9.76 -52.44
N GLN A 54 33.71 -10.11 -52.01
CA GLN A 54 34.10 -10.11 -50.61
C GLN A 54 34.01 -8.70 -49.95
N ASN A 55 34.32 -7.64 -50.72
CA ASN A 55 34.30 -6.28 -50.23
C ASN A 55 32.88 -5.81 -49.91
N TYR A 56 31.86 -6.25 -50.66
CA TYR A 56 30.44 -5.92 -50.41
C TYR A 56 29.91 -6.65 -49.15
N LEU A 57 30.31 -7.91 -48.97
CA LEU A 57 29.99 -8.67 -47.75
C LEU A 57 30.62 -8.04 -46.49
N MET A 58 31.87 -7.57 -46.63
CA MET A 58 32.56 -6.87 -45.54
C MET A 58 31.89 -5.52 -45.20
N GLY A 59 31.46 -4.79 -46.22
CA GLY A 59 30.67 -3.56 -46.07
C GLY A 59 29.32 -3.79 -45.37
N ALA A 60 28.59 -4.83 -45.81
CA ALA A 60 27.31 -5.21 -45.16
C ALA A 60 27.55 -5.62 -43.69
N ALA A 61 28.59 -6.37 -43.36
CA ALA A 61 28.94 -6.76 -42.00
C ALA A 61 29.30 -5.55 -41.13
N LEU A 62 30.02 -4.57 -41.65
CA LEU A 62 30.36 -3.32 -40.96
C LEU A 62 29.11 -2.50 -40.65
N CYS A 63 28.18 -2.37 -41.62
CA CYS A 63 26.91 -1.71 -41.41
C CYS A 63 26.04 -2.45 -40.39
N LEU A 64 26.05 -3.77 -40.34
CA LEU A 64 25.36 -4.57 -39.32
C LEU A 64 25.93 -4.34 -37.91
N ILE A 65 27.23 -4.30 -37.78
CA ILE A 65 27.89 -3.99 -36.47
C ILE A 65 27.51 -2.58 -36.03
N ALA A 66 27.54 -1.60 -36.95
CA ALA A 66 27.12 -0.23 -36.68
C ALA A 66 25.65 -0.17 -36.24
N TYR A 67 24.74 -0.84 -36.96
CA TYR A 67 23.32 -0.96 -36.62
C TYR A 67 23.12 -1.52 -35.22
N LEU A 68 23.74 -2.64 -34.89
CA LEU A 68 23.64 -3.27 -33.57
C LEU A 68 24.20 -2.37 -32.45
N GLY A 69 25.27 -1.64 -32.73
CA GLY A 69 25.86 -0.66 -31.82
C GLY A 69 24.92 0.52 -31.53
N ILE A 70 24.38 1.12 -32.60
CA ILE A 70 23.42 2.23 -32.49
C ILE A 70 22.15 1.79 -31.75
N ARG A 71 21.60 0.64 -32.10
CA ARG A 71 20.42 0.08 -31.46
C ARG A 71 20.62 -0.13 -29.96
N ARG A 72 21.78 -0.65 -29.55
CA ARG A 72 22.09 -0.80 -28.11
C ARG A 72 22.18 0.53 -27.36
N LEU A 73 22.67 1.58 -28.04
CA LEU A 73 22.71 2.94 -27.47
C LEU A 73 21.31 3.56 -27.41
N ASP A 74 20.47 3.32 -28.42
CA ASP A 74 19.09 3.76 -28.46
C ASP A 74 18.24 3.10 -27.37
N ASP A 75 18.38 1.77 -27.16
CA ASP A 75 17.69 1.05 -26.11
C ASP A 75 18.03 1.61 -24.72
N LYS A 76 19.32 1.89 -24.44
CA LYS A 76 19.76 2.56 -23.20
C LYS A 76 19.20 3.97 -23.06
N ASN A 77 19.13 4.72 -24.16
CA ASN A 77 18.58 6.07 -24.15
C ASN A 77 17.06 6.04 -23.87
N LYS A 78 16.34 5.10 -24.46
CA LYS A 78 14.91 4.89 -24.21
C LYS A 78 14.64 4.53 -22.75
N GLU A 79 15.41 3.59 -22.19
CA GLU A 79 15.30 3.22 -20.78
C GLU A 79 15.50 4.43 -19.86
N LYS A 80 16.48 5.30 -20.18
CA LYS A 80 16.72 6.52 -19.42
C LYS A 80 15.58 7.55 -19.56
N ILE A 81 15.01 7.68 -20.77
CA ILE A 81 13.85 8.54 -21.01
C ILE A 81 12.64 8.05 -20.20
N GLU A 82 12.36 6.75 -20.23
CA GLU A 82 11.26 6.16 -19.45
C GLU A 82 11.42 6.43 -17.97
N HIS A 83 12.60 6.17 -17.42
CA HIS A 83 12.90 6.40 -16.00
C HIS A 83 12.75 7.86 -15.58
N LEU A 84 13.35 8.80 -16.31
CA LEU A 84 13.24 10.23 -16.00
C LEU A 84 11.82 10.78 -16.22
N SER A 85 11.09 10.24 -17.21
CA SER A 85 9.69 10.60 -17.44
C SER A 85 8.78 10.11 -16.30
N ALA A 86 9.07 8.94 -15.74
CA ALA A 86 8.37 8.43 -14.57
C ALA A 86 8.62 9.31 -13.33
N LEU A 87 9.87 9.67 -13.05
CA LEU A 87 10.21 10.62 -11.97
C LEU A 87 9.52 11.98 -12.16
N LEU A 88 9.59 12.52 -13.38
CA LEU A 88 8.92 13.77 -13.72
C LEU A 88 7.42 13.72 -13.38
N LYS A 89 6.77 12.62 -13.74
CA LYS A 89 5.35 12.43 -13.47
C LYS A 89 5.04 12.36 -11.97
N VAL A 90 5.84 11.62 -11.19
CA VAL A 90 5.71 11.54 -9.73
C VAL A 90 5.78 12.93 -9.09
N TYR A 91 6.82 13.72 -9.41
CA TYR A 91 6.94 15.08 -8.86
C TYR A 91 5.79 16.01 -9.29
N GLN A 92 5.29 15.87 -10.51
CA GLN A 92 4.12 16.64 -10.97
C GLN A 92 2.85 16.29 -10.20
N ASP A 93 2.63 15.01 -9.89
CA ASP A 93 1.47 14.57 -9.14
C ASP A 93 1.58 14.95 -7.65
N GLU A 94 2.78 14.97 -7.08
CA GLU A 94 3.01 15.50 -5.72
C GLU A 94 2.79 17.01 -5.63
N ILE A 95 3.16 17.80 -6.65
CA ILE A 95 2.83 19.23 -6.68
C ILE A 95 1.31 19.43 -6.66
N LYS A 96 0.55 18.62 -7.43
CA LYS A 96 -0.93 18.70 -7.40
C LYS A 96 -1.48 18.37 -6.01
N ALA A 97 -0.92 17.34 -5.33
CA ALA A 97 -1.32 17.00 -3.97
C ALA A 97 -1.08 18.16 -3.00
N LEU A 98 0.07 18.85 -3.09
CA LEU A 98 0.36 20.04 -2.30
C LEU A 98 -0.57 21.23 -2.61
N GLU A 99 -1.18 21.25 -3.79
CA GLU A 99 -2.21 22.21 -4.21
C GLU A 99 -3.63 21.78 -3.81
N GLY A 100 -3.78 20.59 -3.21
CA GLY A 100 -5.07 20.03 -2.77
C GLY A 100 -5.80 19.22 -3.82
N ASP A 101 -5.18 18.91 -4.96
CA ASP A 101 -5.72 18.02 -5.98
C ASP A 101 -5.18 16.59 -5.81
N PHE A 102 -6.00 15.72 -5.24
CA PHE A 102 -5.70 14.31 -5.01
C PHE A 102 -6.27 13.38 -6.10
N SER A 103 -6.75 13.93 -7.20
CA SER A 103 -7.33 13.16 -8.32
C SER A 103 -6.38 12.12 -8.95
N PRO A 104 -5.03 12.30 -8.95
CA PRO A 104 -4.12 11.29 -9.46
C PRO A 104 -4.05 10.02 -8.61
N PHE A 105 -4.48 10.08 -7.35
CA PHE A 105 -4.27 9.02 -6.36
C PHE A 105 -5.53 8.19 -6.09
N GLU A 106 -5.33 6.97 -5.60
CA GLU A 106 -6.41 6.04 -5.30
C GLU A 106 -7.30 6.55 -4.15
N THR A 107 -8.61 6.43 -4.32
CA THR A 107 -9.61 6.87 -3.34
C THR A 107 -9.89 5.83 -2.26
N GLY A 108 -9.59 4.56 -2.52
CA GLY A 108 -9.87 3.46 -1.59
C GLY A 108 -11.36 3.11 -1.46
N ASP A 109 -12.20 3.45 -2.46
CA ASP A 109 -13.65 3.18 -2.40
C ASP A 109 -13.97 1.69 -2.15
N SER A 110 -13.09 0.78 -2.61
CA SER A 110 -13.25 -0.67 -2.41
C SER A 110 -13.07 -1.11 -0.95
N TYR A 111 -12.46 -0.29 -0.10
CA TYR A 111 -12.24 -0.56 1.31
C TYR A 111 -13.31 0.09 2.21
N GLN A 112 -14.27 0.81 1.64
CA GLN A 112 -15.35 1.39 2.43
C GLN A 112 -16.21 0.30 3.05
N ASN A 113 -16.36 0.36 4.38
CA ASN A 113 -17.21 -0.54 5.14
C ASN A 113 -18.00 0.28 6.18
N PRO A 114 -19.31 0.50 5.95
CA PRO A 114 -20.17 1.23 6.90
C PRO A 114 -20.28 0.57 8.28
N GLN A 115 -20.05 -0.75 8.37
CA GLN A 115 -20.13 -1.51 9.63
C GLN A 115 -18.81 -1.45 10.42
N HIS A 116 -17.72 -0.95 9.82
CA HIS A 116 -16.45 -0.81 10.53
C HIS A 116 -16.60 0.14 11.73
N PRO A 117 -15.94 -0.11 12.87
CA PRO A 117 -16.10 0.68 14.08
C PRO A 117 -15.93 2.19 13.91
N TYR A 118 -15.07 2.67 12.99
CA TYR A 118 -14.82 4.11 12.83
C TYR A 118 -14.52 4.58 11.40
N SER A 119 -14.12 3.71 10.48
CA SER A 119 -13.53 4.16 9.20
C SER A 119 -14.50 4.95 8.32
N PHE A 120 -15.79 4.61 8.35
CA PHE A 120 -16.83 5.31 7.58
C PHE A 120 -17.14 6.70 8.14
N ASP A 121 -17.24 6.82 9.45
CA ASP A 121 -17.57 8.08 10.13
C ASP A 121 -16.45 9.11 10.06
N LEU A 122 -15.19 8.64 10.09
CA LEU A 122 -14.01 9.48 10.08
C LEU A 122 -13.47 9.77 8.67
N ASP A 123 -14.23 9.44 7.63
CA ASP A 123 -13.84 9.67 6.23
C ASP A 123 -12.46 9.07 5.89
N VAL A 124 -12.20 7.83 6.35
CA VAL A 124 -10.91 7.17 6.08
C VAL A 124 -10.77 6.83 4.60
N PHE A 125 -11.84 6.43 3.92
CA PHE A 125 -11.87 6.06 2.51
C PHE A 125 -12.80 6.93 1.69
N GLY A 126 -12.55 7.03 0.40
CA GLY A 126 -13.33 7.80 -0.56
C GLY A 126 -12.56 9.00 -1.12
N LYS A 127 -13.23 9.80 -1.93
CA LYS A 127 -12.64 11.01 -2.52
C LYS A 127 -12.25 12.03 -1.44
N SER A 128 -11.04 12.55 -1.52
CA SER A 128 -10.46 13.51 -0.57
C SER A 128 -10.37 13.00 0.88
N SER A 129 -10.50 11.70 1.09
CA SER A 129 -10.39 11.01 2.38
C SER A 129 -8.95 10.96 2.91
N LEU A 130 -8.79 10.42 4.12
CA LEU A 130 -7.48 10.19 4.72
C LEU A 130 -6.62 9.27 3.83
N PHE A 131 -7.17 8.14 3.39
CA PHE A 131 -6.48 7.21 2.48
C PHE A 131 -6.07 7.88 1.17
N ASN A 132 -6.98 8.61 0.50
CA ASN A 132 -6.69 9.27 -0.78
C ASN A 132 -5.54 10.29 -0.68
N ARG A 133 -5.41 10.96 0.49
CA ARG A 133 -4.34 11.91 0.76
C ARG A 133 -2.99 11.26 1.06
N ILE A 134 -2.99 10.08 1.66
CA ILE A 134 -1.78 9.33 2.04
C ILE A 134 -1.33 8.40 0.90
N CYS A 135 -2.26 7.77 0.17
CA CYS A 135 -1.96 6.67 -0.73
C CYS A 135 -1.06 7.07 -1.90
N ARG A 136 0.16 6.55 -1.90
CA ARG A 136 1.15 6.64 -2.97
C ARG A 136 1.64 5.25 -3.39
N THR A 137 0.96 4.20 -2.93
CA THR A 137 1.36 2.82 -3.15
C THR A 137 1.39 2.46 -4.64
N ILE A 138 2.40 1.71 -5.04
CA ILE A 138 2.63 1.29 -6.43
C ILE A 138 2.09 -0.12 -6.71
N THR A 139 1.77 -0.89 -5.66
CA THR A 139 1.21 -2.24 -5.74
C THR A 139 -0.21 -2.28 -5.14
N SER A 140 -1.05 -3.21 -5.61
CA SER A 140 -2.36 -3.42 -4.99
C SER A 140 -2.25 -3.95 -3.55
N GLY A 141 -1.26 -4.82 -3.28
CA GLY A 141 -0.99 -5.30 -1.92
C GLY A 141 -0.53 -4.18 -0.98
N GLY A 142 0.23 -3.18 -1.49
CA GLY A 142 0.59 -1.98 -0.73
C GLY A 142 -0.63 -1.14 -0.35
N SER A 143 -1.62 -1.04 -1.25
CA SER A 143 -2.89 -0.37 -0.94
C SER A 143 -3.67 -1.09 0.15
N GLU A 144 -3.74 -2.41 0.08
CA GLU A 144 -4.38 -3.23 1.12
C GLU A 144 -3.65 -3.12 2.46
N ALA A 145 -2.32 -3.12 2.45
CA ALA A 145 -1.51 -2.93 3.65
C ALA A 145 -1.73 -1.53 4.26
N LEU A 146 -1.77 -0.47 3.44
CA LEU A 146 -2.09 0.89 3.90
C LEU A 146 -3.51 0.96 4.47
N ALA A 147 -4.50 0.40 3.78
CA ALA A 147 -5.89 0.36 4.25
C ALA A 147 -5.97 -0.34 5.61
N ARG A 148 -5.36 -1.53 5.75
CA ARG A 148 -5.29 -2.27 7.02
C ARG A 148 -4.61 -1.47 8.13
N ASN A 149 -3.54 -0.73 7.84
CA ASN A 149 -2.85 0.10 8.82
C ASN A 149 -3.71 1.27 9.32
N LEU A 150 -4.60 1.82 8.48
CA LEU A 150 -5.50 2.91 8.84
C LEU A 150 -6.82 2.41 9.49
N THR A 151 -7.11 1.12 9.43
CA THR A 151 -8.36 0.54 9.95
C THR A 151 -8.15 -0.54 11.01
N ARG A 152 -6.99 -0.55 11.69
CA ARG A 152 -6.75 -1.50 12.77
C ARG A 152 -7.71 -1.26 13.93
N GLU A 153 -8.58 -2.21 14.19
CA GLU A 153 -9.48 -2.16 15.36
C GLU A 153 -8.69 -2.28 16.68
N THR A 154 -7.63 -3.08 16.67
CA THR A 154 -6.71 -3.24 17.79
C THR A 154 -5.38 -2.58 17.43
N PRO A 155 -4.98 -1.50 18.13
CA PRO A 155 -3.70 -0.83 17.91
C PRO A 155 -2.52 -1.78 18.16
N LEU A 156 -1.46 -1.62 17.39
CA LEU A 156 -0.18 -2.30 17.65
C LEU A 156 0.36 -1.96 19.05
N ASN A 157 1.28 -2.79 19.55
CA ASN A 157 2.01 -2.45 20.76
C ASN A 157 2.90 -1.21 20.55
N MET A 158 3.36 -0.59 21.62
CA MET A 158 4.11 0.68 21.56
C MET A 158 5.45 0.53 20.85
N GLU A 159 6.08 -0.62 20.98
CA GLU A 159 7.36 -0.92 20.36
C GLU A 159 7.22 -1.01 18.83
N ASP A 160 6.21 -1.72 18.34
CA ASP A 160 5.94 -1.83 16.91
C ASP A 160 5.54 -0.49 16.28
N ILE A 161 4.75 0.33 16.97
CA ILE A 161 4.43 1.69 16.52
C ILE A 161 5.71 2.52 16.40
N LYS A 162 6.60 2.44 17.39
CA LYS A 162 7.90 3.15 17.38
C LYS A 162 8.79 2.67 16.24
N ARG A 163 8.93 1.35 16.05
CA ARG A 163 9.72 0.75 14.95
C ARG A 163 9.19 1.19 13.57
N ARG A 164 7.87 1.24 13.39
CA ARG A 164 7.23 1.75 12.16
C ARG A 164 7.49 3.24 11.95
N ARG A 165 7.37 4.04 13.01
CA ARG A 165 7.67 5.47 12.98
C ARG A 165 9.13 5.74 12.58
N ASP A 166 10.07 5.00 13.15
CA ASP A 166 11.49 5.16 12.87
C ASP A 166 11.82 4.82 11.40
N LEU A 167 11.20 3.77 10.84
CA LEU A 167 11.31 3.45 9.42
C LEU A 167 10.70 4.57 8.53
N GLN A 168 9.51 5.08 8.88
CA GLN A 168 8.90 6.19 8.13
C GLN A 168 9.77 7.44 8.16
N LYS A 169 10.40 7.77 9.29
CA LYS A 169 11.36 8.89 9.41
C LYS A 169 12.57 8.69 8.52
N GLU A 170 13.14 7.50 8.52
CA GLU A 170 14.26 7.17 7.66
C GLU A 170 13.90 7.30 6.18
N LEU A 171 12.74 6.80 5.77
CA LEU A 171 12.26 6.89 4.39
C LEU A 171 11.90 8.32 3.96
N ALA A 172 11.45 9.15 4.88
CA ALA A 172 11.15 10.56 4.66
C ALA A 172 12.39 11.46 4.68
N GLY A 173 13.53 10.97 5.18
CA GLY A 173 14.76 11.76 5.38
C GLY A 173 15.25 12.48 4.12
N GLU A 174 15.87 13.63 4.34
CA GLU A 174 16.44 14.47 3.29
C GLU A 174 17.69 13.84 2.67
N GLY A 175 17.94 14.13 1.38
CA GLY A 175 19.16 13.77 0.65
C GLY A 175 19.08 12.47 -0.15
N GLU A 176 18.13 11.61 0.07
CA GLU A 176 17.91 10.41 -0.71
C GLU A 176 16.61 10.50 -1.51
N ASN A 177 16.71 10.60 -2.84
CA ASN A 177 15.56 10.49 -3.74
C ASN A 177 15.00 9.05 -3.81
N TRP A 178 15.40 8.18 -2.87
CA TRP A 178 15.03 6.78 -2.88
C TRP A 178 13.50 6.58 -2.87
N ARG A 179 12.78 7.37 -2.08
CA ARG A 179 11.32 7.34 -2.03
C ARG A 179 10.72 7.66 -3.41
N MET A 180 11.19 8.73 -4.06
CA MET A 180 10.72 9.11 -5.40
C MET A 180 11.10 8.09 -6.48
N GLU A 181 12.28 7.47 -6.36
CA GLU A 181 12.70 6.35 -7.21
C GLU A 181 11.76 5.14 -7.03
N PHE A 182 11.36 4.84 -5.79
CA PHE A 182 10.40 3.78 -5.51
C PHE A 182 9.04 4.06 -6.17
N LEU A 183 8.51 5.27 -6.01
CA LEU A 183 7.25 5.69 -6.64
C LEU A 183 7.34 5.67 -8.17
N ALA A 184 8.48 6.06 -8.74
CA ALA A 184 8.72 6.05 -10.18
C ALA A 184 8.69 4.64 -10.79
N LEU A 185 9.01 3.58 -10.02
CA LEU A 185 8.84 2.20 -10.49
C LEU A 185 7.37 1.89 -10.81
N GLY A 186 6.43 2.41 -10.05
CA GLY A 186 4.98 2.27 -10.32
C GLY A 186 4.59 2.91 -11.66
N GLU A 187 5.07 4.14 -11.92
CA GLU A 187 4.80 4.84 -13.18
C GLU A 187 5.46 4.15 -14.40
N LYS A 188 6.69 3.67 -14.26
CA LYS A 188 7.40 2.93 -15.32
C LYS A 188 6.65 1.65 -15.69
N ASN A 189 6.22 0.88 -14.72
CA ASN A 189 5.49 -0.37 -14.96
C ASN A 189 4.09 -0.13 -15.53
N ARG A 190 3.43 0.98 -15.17
CA ARG A 190 2.16 1.39 -15.75
C ARG A 190 2.27 1.64 -17.26
N ASN A 191 3.31 2.33 -17.70
CA ASN A 191 3.55 2.63 -19.10
C ASN A 191 3.86 1.38 -19.95
N GLN A 192 4.52 0.37 -19.35
CA GLN A 192 4.86 -0.89 -20.04
C GLN A 192 3.67 -1.87 -20.14
N THR A 193 2.69 -1.80 -19.23
CA THR A 193 1.49 -2.65 -19.27
C THR A 193 0.35 -2.06 -20.11
N ALA A 194 0.51 -0.86 -20.60
CA ALA A 194 -0.53 -0.15 -21.35
C ALA A 194 -0.51 -0.50 -22.85
N ASP A 195 -1.34 -1.47 -23.22
CA ASP A 195 -2.10 -1.37 -24.48
C ASP A 195 -3.06 -0.15 -24.41
N GLY A 196 -2.58 1.02 -24.05
CA GLY A 196 -3.25 2.32 -24.13
C GLY A 196 -4.69 2.45 -23.60
N LYS A 197 -5.27 1.43 -23.00
CA LYS A 197 -6.65 1.44 -22.49
C LYS A 197 -6.68 1.75 -21.00
N MET A 198 -6.99 2.99 -20.66
CA MET A 198 -7.49 3.32 -19.32
C MET A 198 -8.74 2.47 -19.04
N VAL A 199 -8.61 1.49 -18.17
CA VAL A 199 -9.77 0.78 -17.64
C VAL A 199 -10.34 1.66 -16.52
N ASN A 200 -11.45 2.35 -16.81
CA ASN A 200 -12.23 3.17 -15.87
C ASN A 200 -11.48 4.34 -15.18
N GLY A 201 -10.51 4.98 -15.84
CA GLY A 201 -9.84 6.16 -15.28
C GLY A 201 -8.98 5.92 -14.03
N LYS A 202 -8.84 4.68 -13.55
CA LYS A 202 -8.07 4.33 -12.37
C LYS A 202 -6.63 3.96 -12.74
N MET A 203 -5.68 4.41 -11.93
CA MET A 203 -4.26 4.03 -12.03
C MET A 203 -4.12 2.51 -11.95
N LYS A 204 -3.54 1.88 -12.96
CA LYS A 204 -3.25 0.45 -12.94
C LYS A 204 -1.97 0.23 -12.12
N LYS A 205 -2.13 -0.27 -10.91
CA LYS A 205 -1.02 -0.68 -10.03
C LYS A 205 -0.45 -2.04 -10.45
N ILE A 206 0.72 -2.36 -9.94
CA ILE A 206 1.28 -3.72 -10.02
C ILE A 206 0.33 -4.64 -9.24
N ASP A 207 -0.24 -5.62 -9.93
CA ASP A 207 -1.32 -6.46 -9.39
C ASP A 207 -0.75 -7.58 -8.51
N SER A 208 -0.71 -7.35 -7.20
CA SER A 208 -0.27 -8.32 -6.19
C SER A 208 -1.21 -9.52 -6.12
N ALA A 209 -2.51 -9.31 -6.28
CA ALA A 209 -3.49 -10.39 -6.21
C ALA A 209 -3.30 -11.39 -7.37
N ALA A 210 -3.02 -10.89 -8.58
CA ALA A 210 -2.71 -11.74 -9.72
C ALA A 210 -1.43 -12.56 -9.51
N VAL A 211 -0.43 -11.98 -8.82
CA VAL A 211 0.81 -12.70 -8.48
C VAL A 211 0.52 -13.80 -7.46
N VAL A 212 -0.20 -13.49 -6.40
CA VAL A 212 -0.59 -14.47 -5.36
C VAL A 212 -1.45 -15.59 -5.94
N ASP A 213 -2.45 -15.28 -6.79
CA ASP A 213 -3.28 -16.28 -7.46
C ASP A 213 -2.44 -17.22 -8.37
N ALA A 214 -1.54 -16.64 -9.18
CA ALA A 214 -0.64 -17.42 -10.01
C ALA A 214 0.30 -18.31 -9.18
N MET A 215 0.81 -17.80 -8.06
CA MET A 215 1.64 -18.56 -7.13
C MET A 215 0.87 -19.68 -6.45
N GLN A 216 -0.37 -19.45 -6.03
CA GLN A 216 -1.22 -20.52 -5.49
C GLN A 216 -1.50 -21.61 -6.53
N LYS A 217 -1.71 -21.26 -7.80
CA LYS A 217 -1.84 -22.24 -8.89
C LYS A 217 -0.55 -23.04 -9.10
N VAL A 218 0.61 -22.37 -9.08
CA VAL A 218 1.92 -23.02 -9.14
C VAL A 218 2.16 -23.90 -7.91
N SER A 219 1.78 -23.48 -6.72
CA SER A 219 1.89 -24.28 -5.50
C SER A 219 1.10 -25.59 -5.57
N LYS A 220 -0.13 -25.51 -6.08
CA LYS A 220 -1.03 -26.67 -6.26
C LYS A 220 -0.66 -27.53 -7.47
N MET A 221 0.24 -27.08 -8.34
CA MET A 221 0.63 -27.81 -9.54
C MET A 221 1.43 -29.06 -9.17
N GLU A 222 0.91 -30.21 -9.52
CA GLU A 222 1.62 -31.48 -9.37
C GLU A 222 2.66 -31.65 -10.47
N VAL A 223 3.92 -31.66 -10.08
CA VAL A 223 5.06 -32.03 -10.93
C VAL A 223 5.54 -33.40 -10.46
N PRO A 224 5.67 -34.38 -11.36
CA PRO A 224 6.11 -35.73 -10.96
C PRO A 224 7.46 -35.66 -10.19
N ALA A 225 7.47 -36.19 -8.98
CA ALA A 225 8.60 -36.07 -8.05
C ALA A 225 9.90 -36.72 -8.59
N TRP A 226 9.76 -37.67 -9.51
CA TRP A 226 10.92 -38.34 -10.12
C TRP A 226 11.85 -37.36 -10.89
N PHE A 227 11.34 -36.24 -11.44
CA PHE A 227 12.19 -35.21 -12.03
C PHE A 227 13.22 -34.62 -11.04
N GLY A 228 12.89 -34.59 -9.75
CA GLY A 228 13.77 -34.12 -8.68
C GLY A 228 14.78 -35.15 -8.20
N SER A 229 14.58 -36.43 -8.52
CA SER A 229 15.43 -37.51 -8.00
C SER A 229 16.87 -37.45 -8.52
N PRO A 230 17.86 -37.94 -7.77
CA PRO A 230 19.22 -38.09 -8.26
C PRO A 230 19.32 -39.12 -9.41
N VAL A 231 18.42 -40.12 -9.40
CA VAL A 231 18.38 -41.17 -10.44
C VAL A 231 18.02 -40.58 -11.80
N SER A 232 16.99 -39.70 -11.85
CA SER A 232 16.62 -39.05 -13.12
C SER A 232 17.74 -38.16 -13.68
N LEU A 233 18.53 -37.55 -12.80
CA LEU A 233 19.71 -36.77 -13.21
C LEU A 233 20.78 -37.66 -13.86
N VAL A 234 21.08 -38.82 -13.25
CA VAL A 234 22.04 -39.80 -13.81
C VAL A 234 21.53 -40.31 -15.16
N ILE A 235 20.25 -40.66 -15.28
CA ILE A 235 19.65 -41.09 -16.55
C ILE A 235 19.78 -39.96 -17.60
N GLY A 236 19.47 -38.71 -17.25
CA GLY A 236 19.64 -37.58 -18.16
C GLY A 236 21.05 -37.44 -18.68
N TRP A 237 22.06 -37.53 -17.81
CA TRP A 237 23.46 -37.48 -18.24
C TRP A 237 23.87 -38.69 -19.10
N LEU A 238 23.41 -39.90 -18.78
CA LEU A 238 23.64 -41.10 -19.60
C LEU A 238 23.03 -40.95 -21.00
N MET A 239 21.84 -40.35 -21.11
CA MET A 239 21.23 -40.08 -22.40
C MET A 239 22.04 -39.08 -23.23
N ILE A 240 22.55 -37.99 -22.63
CA ILE A 240 23.41 -37.01 -23.30
C ILE A 240 24.71 -37.68 -23.78
N ILE A 241 25.38 -38.44 -22.89
CA ILE A 241 26.62 -39.16 -23.23
C ILE A 241 26.36 -40.18 -24.35
N GLY A 242 25.21 -40.87 -24.31
CA GLY A 242 24.82 -41.83 -25.34
C GLY A 242 24.67 -41.20 -26.72
N VAL A 243 23.99 -40.03 -26.82
CA VAL A 243 23.85 -39.30 -28.11
C VAL A 243 25.22 -38.82 -28.60
N ILE A 244 26.00 -38.16 -27.75
CA ILE A 244 27.33 -37.64 -28.15
C ILE A 244 28.23 -38.79 -28.55
N GLY A 245 28.19 -39.89 -27.78
CA GLY A 245 28.96 -41.10 -28.08
C GLY A 245 28.55 -41.75 -29.39
N SER A 246 27.26 -41.90 -29.66
CA SER A 246 26.76 -42.45 -30.94
C SER A 246 27.16 -41.62 -32.16
N VAL A 247 27.13 -40.28 -32.03
CA VAL A 247 27.59 -39.37 -33.10
C VAL A 247 29.11 -39.49 -33.33
N ILE A 248 29.92 -39.53 -32.29
CA ILE A 248 31.37 -39.70 -32.40
C ILE A 248 31.71 -41.06 -33.01
N LEU A 249 31.11 -42.14 -32.56
CA LEU A 249 31.33 -43.49 -33.09
C LEU A 249 30.90 -43.59 -34.57
N SER A 250 29.83 -42.86 -34.98
CA SER A 250 29.41 -42.78 -36.37
C SER A 250 30.44 -42.04 -37.23
N ILE A 251 31.00 -40.92 -36.74
CA ILE A 251 32.08 -40.19 -37.41
C ILE A 251 33.34 -41.08 -37.57
N CYS A 252 33.63 -41.95 -36.58
CA CYS A 252 34.73 -42.92 -36.63
C CYS A 252 34.41 -44.15 -37.47
N ASN A 253 33.26 -44.21 -38.16
CA ASN A 253 32.77 -45.37 -38.92
C ASN A 253 32.65 -46.67 -38.14
N MET A 254 32.54 -46.62 -36.81
CA MET A 254 32.34 -47.79 -35.95
C MET A 254 30.85 -48.17 -35.81
N VAL A 255 29.95 -47.24 -36.05
CA VAL A 255 28.50 -47.44 -36.01
C VAL A 255 27.87 -46.73 -37.22
N SER A 256 26.72 -47.27 -37.74
CA SER A 256 26.05 -46.64 -38.86
C SER A 256 25.47 -45.29 -38.50
N VAL A 257 25.44 -44.37 -39.48
CA VAL A 257 24.83 -43.03 -39.32
C VAL A 257 23.36 -43.15 -38.95
N ASP A 258 22.66 -44.11 -39.51
CA ASP A 258 21.24 -44.36 -39.22
C ASP A 258 20.99 -44.65 -37.73
N PHE A 259 21.89 -45.38 -37.07
CA PHE A 259 21.77 -45.66 -35.64
C PHE A 259 21.90 -44.37 -34.81
N ALA A 260 22.86 -43.50 -35.13
CA ALA A 260 23.00 -42.23 -34.44
C ALA A 260 21.79 -41.33 -34.66
N LEU A 261 21.26 -41.27 -35.88
CA LEU A 261 20.06 -40.48 -36.19
C LEU A 261 18.82 -41.02 -35.44
N TRP A 262 18.61 -42.34 -35.42
CA TRP A 262 17.54 -42.94 -34.66
C TRP A 262 17.66 -42.67 -33.16
N TRP A 263 18.86 -42.71 -32.58
CA TRP A 263 19.08 -42.40 -31.19
C TRP A 263 18.69 -40.97 -30.86
N VAL A 264 19.14 -40.00 -31.69
CA VAL A 264 18.77 -38.56 -31.56
C VAL A 264 17.28 -38.37 -31.62
N LEU A 265 16.58 -39.01 -32.59
CA LEU A 265 15.13 -38.92 -32.75
C LEU A 265 14.38 -39.49 -31.56
N VAL A 266 14.75 -40.68 -31.11
CA VAL A 266 14.11 -41.35 -29.96
C VAL A 266 14.30 -40.51 -28.69
N GLN A 267 15.53 -40.01 -28.47
CA GLN A 267 15.79 -39.16 -27.31
C GLN A 267 14.93 -37.89 -27.33
N TYR A 268 14.86 -37.19 -28.47
CA TYR A 268 13.98 -36.04 -28.63
C TYR A 268 12.51 -36.38 -28.32
N MET A 269 11.99 -37.46 -28.89
CA MET A 269 10.60 -37.88 -28.67
C MET A 269 10.33 -38.20 -27.21
N VAL A 270 11.22 -38.93 -26.53
CA VAL A 270 11.07 -39.26 -25.11
C VAL A 270 11.01 -37.99 -24.27
N VAL A 271 11.97 -37.05 -24.45
CA VAL A 271 12.01 -35.80 -23.68
C VAL A 271 10.78 -34.96 -23.97
N PHE A 272 10.40 -34.81 -25.24
CA PHE A 272 9.24 -34.05 -25.64
C PHE A 272 7.96 -34.55 -24.98
N PHE A 273 7.63 -35.86 -25.07
CA PHE A 273 6.41 -36.38 -24.51
C PHE A 273 6.40 -36.39 -22.98
N VAL A 274 7.53 -36.67 -22.35
CA VAL A 274 7.68 -36.70 -20.88
C VAL A 274 7.54 -35.31 -20.28
N CYS A 275 8.13 -34.29 -20.92
CA CYS A 275 8.15 -32.93 -20.37
C CYS A 275 6.95 -32.08 -20.79
N LYS A 276 6.32 -32.37 -21.95
CA LYS A 276 5.27 -31.57 -22.57
C LYS A 276 4.16 -31.16 -21.59
N GLN A 277 3.54 -32.13 -20.94
CA GLN A 277 2.40 -31.86 -20.06
C GLN A 277 2.76 -30.94 -18.88
N THR A 278 3.95 -31.10 -18.32
CA THR A 278 4.43 -30.26 -17.21
C THR A 278 4.77 -28.86 -17.69
N LEU A 279 5.40 -28.74 -18.85
CA LEU A 279 5.78 -27.46 -19.43
C LEU A 279 4.57 -26.64 -19.89
N ASP A 280 3.56 -27.28 -20.46
CA ASP A 280 2.31 -26.61 -20.85
C ASP A 280 1.57 -26.04 -19.60
N LYS A 281 1.62 -26.75 -18.47
CA LYS A 281 1.10 -26.24 -17.19
C LYS A 281 1.94 -25.07 -16.64
N ILE A 282 3.26 -25.10 -16.79
CA ILE A 282 4.16 -24.00 -16.39
C ILE A 282 3.87 -22.75 -17.22
N ASP A 283 3.68 -22.91 -18.53
CA ASP A 283 3.40 -21.80 -19.45
C ASP A 283 2.06 -21.13 -19.17
N SER A 284 1.00 -21.93 -19.07
CA SER A 284 -0.36 -21.41 -18.83
C SER A 284 -0.46 -20.55 -17.56
N ASN A 285 0.33 -20.89 -16.53
CA ASN A 285 0.37 -20.16 -15.26
C ASN A 285 1.50 -19.12 -15.19
N GLY A 286 2.59 -19.31 -15.92
CA GLY A 286 3.80 -18.49 -15.84
C GLY A 286 3.81 -17.26 -16.74
N GLY A 287 3.14 -17.29 -17.88
CA GLY A 287 3.20 -16.20 -18.87
C GLY A 287 2.65 -14.86 -18.33
N LYS A 288 1.55 -14.89 -17.57
CA LYS A 288 0.99 -13.71 -16.91
C LYS A 288 1.86 -13.24 -15.73
N LEU A 289 2.50 -14.17 -15.05
CA LEU A 289 3.34 -13.91 -13.89
C LEU A 289 4.63 -13.15 -14.26
N ARG A 290 5.17 -13.38 -15.46
CA ARG A 290 6.47 -12.86 -15.89
C ARG A 290 6.57 -11.34 -15.82
N HIS A 291 5.59 -10.62 -16.38
CA HIS A 291 5.60 -9.16 -16.37
C HIS A 291 5.52 -8.59 -14.95
N GLN A 292 4.71 -9.22 -14.11
CA GLN A 292 4.57 -8.83 -12.70
C GLN A 292 5.87 -9.09 -11.93
N LEU A 293 6.52 -10.24 -12.15
CA LEU A 293 7.79 -10.59 -11.49
C LEU A 293 8.93 -9.63 -11.84
N ILE A 294 8.98 -9.11 -13.07
CA ILE A 294 9.98 -8.11 -13.46
C ILE A 294 9.79 -6.84 -12.63
N ALA A 295 8.55 -6.38 -12.43
CA ALA A 295 8.24 -5.23 -11.60
C ALA A 295 8.66 -5.46 -10.13
N TYR A 296 8.33 -6.62 -9.57
CA TYR A 296 8.74 -6.97 -8.21
C TYR A 296 10.26 -7.13 -8.07
N ALA A 297 10.95 -7.66 -9.08
CA ALA A 297 12.41 -7.73 -9.09
C ALA A 297 13.05 -6.34 -9.05
N GLN A 298 12.47 -5.35 -9.73
CA GLN A 298 12.94 -3.95 -9.68
C GLN A 298 12.75 -3.35 -8.27
N ILE A 299 11.60 -3.60 -7.64
CA ILE A 299 11.35 -3.19 -6.24
C ILE A 299 12.39 -3.82 -5.30
N LEU A 300 12.60 -5.12 -5.40
CA LEU A 300 13.59 -5.85 -4.58
C LEU A 300 15.01 -5.33 -4.80
N GLN A 301 15.40 -5.02 -6.05
CA GLN A 301 16.70 -4.43 -6.34
C GLN A 301 16.88 -3.08 -5.65
N LEU A 302 15.83 -2.25 -5.65
CA LEU A 302 15.87 -0.94 -5.01
C LEU A 302 15.95 -1.06 -3.49
N ILE A 303 15.20 -1.99 -2.87
CA ILE A 303 15.26 -2.29 -1.43
C ILE A 303 16.66 -2.82 -1.05
N ASN A 304 17.22 -3.77 -1.81
CA ASN A 304 18.51 -4.36 -1.50
C ASN A 304 19.70 -3.41 -1.67
N ARG A 305 19.59 -2.38 -2.50
CA ARG A 305 20.64 -1.37 -2.69
C ARG A 305 20.71 -0.34 -1.56
N ARG A 306 19.65 -0.20 -0.78
CA ARG A 306 19.59 0.75 0.33
C ARG A 306 20.24 0.14 1.58
N ASN A 307 20.99 0.94 2.31
CA ASN A 307 21.44 0.60 3.66
C ASN A 307 20.42 1.16 4.66
N PHE A 308 19.57 0.31 5.20
CA PHE A 308 18.62 0.72 6.23
C PHE A 308 19.32 0.88 7.58
N HIS A 309 18.95 1.93 8.32
CA HIS A 309 19.42 2.21 9.67
C HIS A 309 18.40 1.75 10.72
N SER A 310 17.10 1.93 10.45
CA SER A 310 16.01 1.48 11.30
C SER A 310 15.99 -0.04 11.45
N GLU A 311 15.59 -0.51 12.62
CA GLU A 311 15.52 -1.94 12.94
C GLU A 311 14.54 -2.67 12.03
N LEU A 312 13.33 -2.13 11.87
CA LEU A 312 12.30 -2.71 11.00
C LEU A 312 12.75 -2.76 9.53
N GLY A 313 13.43 -1.70 9.05
CA GLY A 313 13.96 -1.67 7.69
C GLY A 313 15.01 -2.75 7.42
N LYS A 314 15.92 -2.98 8.39
CA LYS A 314 16.91 -4.08 8.33
C LYS A 314 16.26 -5.45 8.35
N GLU A 315 15.27 -5.64 9.21
CA GLU A 315 14.53 -6.89 9.32
C GLU A 315 13.82 -7.23 8.01
N MET A 316 13.07 -6.27 7.45
CA MET A 316 12.41 -6.44 6.16
C MET A 316 13.40 -6.74 5.03
N GLN A 317 14.53 -6.02 4.96
CA GLN A 317 15.57 -6.26 3.97
C GLN A 317 16.19 -7.65 4.11
N ASN A 318 16.49 -8.10 5.32
CA ASN A 318 17.05 -9.43 5.59
C ASN A 318 16.08 -10.55 5.21
N SER A 319 14.80 -10.39 5.53
CA SER A 319 13.75 -11.35 5.15
C SER A 319 13.58 -11.46 3.63
N LEU A 320 13.89 -10.40 2.88
CA LEU A 320 13.85 -10.35 1.42
C LEU A 320 15.17 -10.78 0.74
N ALA A 321 16.22 -11.14 1.49
CA ALA A 321 17.53 -11.46 0.93
C ALA A 321 17.49 -12.58 -0.12
N ASP A 322 16.70 -13.63 0.11
CA ASP A 322 16.54 -14.75 -0.82
C ASP A 322 15.57 -14.45 -1.99
N ALA A 323 14.78 -13.38 -1.90
CA ALA A 323 13.71 -13.09 -2.87
C ALA A 323 14.28 -12.73 -4.25
N LEU A 324 15.29 -11.85 -4.31
CA LEU A 324 15.89 -11.41 -5.57
C LEU A 324 16.57 -12.57 -6.33
N PRO A 325 17.43 -13.43 -5.71
CA PRO A 325 17.94 -14.62 -6.35
C PRO A 325 16.85 -15.57 -6.84
N SER A 326 15.79 -15.76 -6.05
CA SER A 326 14.65 -16.61 -6.40
C SER A 326 13.94 -16.10 -7.66
N PHE A 327 13.64 -14.80 -7.73
CA PHE A 327 12.96 -14.19 -8.88
C PHE A 327 13.84 -14.23 -10.14
N ALA A 328 15.14 -13.98 -10.01
CA ALA A 328 16.08 -14.10 -11.11
C ALA A 328 16.18 -15.55 -11.64
N GLN A 329 16.13 -16.54 -10.75
CA GLN A 329 16.11 -17.94 -11.14
C GLN A 329 14.81 -18.30 -11.87
N LEU A 330 13.65 -17.85 -11.37
CA LEU A 330 12.35 -18.08 -12.01
C LEU A 330 12.30 -17.40 -13.40
N GLU A 331 12.76 -16.16 -13.50
CA GLU A 331 12.84 -15.46 -14.79
C GLU A 331 13.70 -16.23 -15.81
N LYS A 332 14.83 -16.77 -15.38
CA LYS A 332 15.70 -17.61 -16.25
C LYS A 332 14.97 -18.87 -16.72
N ILE A 333 14.19 -19.51 -15.85
CA ILE A 333 13.38 -20.70 -16.18
C ILE A 333 12.32 -20.31 -17.22
N LEU A 334 11.57 -19.23 -17.00
CA LEU A 334 10.53 -18.77 -17.91
C LEU A 334 11.10 -18.33 -19.28
N LYS A 335 12.26 -17.66 -19.29
CA LYS A 335 12.98 -17.34 -20.54
C LYS A 335 13.47 -18.60 -21.29
N GLY A 336 13.82 -19.65 -20.57
CA GLY A 336 14.13 -20.95 -21.16
C GLY A 336 12.93 -21.54 -21.90
N TYR A 337 11.74 -21.36 -21.35
CA TYR A 337 10.50 -21.78 -21.97
C TYR A 337 10.21 -21.02 -23.29
N ASP A 338 10.39 -19.70 -23.33
CA ASP A 338 10.14 -18.88 -24.55
C ASP A 338 10.95 -19.34 -25.76
N ARG A 339 12.14 -19.94 -25.55
CA ARG A 339 12.98 -20.46 -26.64
C ARG A 339 12.33 -21.62 -27.40
N ARG A 340 11.32 -22.28 -26.80
CA ARG A 340 10.55 -23.36 -27.43
C ARG A 340 9.73 -22.89 -28.64
N GLY A 341 9.47 -21.58 -28.79
CA GLY A 341 8.84 -21.00 -29.99
C GLY A 341 9.61 -21.20 -31.29
N ASN A 342 10.91 -21.52 -31.22
CA ASN A 342 11.73 -21.88 -32.38
C ASN A 342 11.88 -23.41 -32.46
N PHE A 343 11.09 -24.05 -33.34
CA PHE A 343 11.08 -25.52 -33.48
C PHE A 343 12.44 -26.13 -33.76
N LEU A 344 13.25 -25.53 -34.64
CA LEU A 344 14.61 -26.04 -34.93
C LEU A 344 15.52 -25.93 -33.70
N GLY A 345 15.47 -24.77 -33.01
CA GLY A 345 16.22 -24.58 -31.79
C GLY A 345 15.81 -25.57 -30.69
N LEU A 346 14.52 -25.83 -30.52
CA LEU A 346 14.00 -26.80 -29.57
C LEU A 346 14.50 -28.22 -29.91
N PHE A 347 14.38 -28.63 -31.20
CA PHE A 347 14.82 -29.96 -31.62
C PHE A 347 16.29 -30.19 -31.26
N PHE A 348 17.20 -29.28 -31.63
CA PHE A 348 18.62 -29.43 -31.34
C PHE A 348 18.94 -29.39 -29.84
N THR A 349 18.29 -28.50 -29.08
CA THR A 349 18.56 -28.38 -27.62
C THR A 349 18.03 -29.59 -26.85
N ASP A 350 16.91 -30.16 -27.22
CA ASP A 350 16.36 -31.34 -26.53
C ASP A 350 17.02 -32.64 -27.00
N ALA A 351 17.34 -32.75 -28.27
CA ALA A 351 18.00 -33.93 -28.82
C ALA A 351 19.42 -34.12 -28.24
N PHE A 352 20.17 -33.04 -27.99
CA PHE A 352 21.56 -33.11 -27.54
C PHE A 352 21.80 -32.77 -26.07
N ILE A 353 20.98 -31.87 -25.48
CA ILE A 353 21.22 -31.29 -24.15
C ILE A 353 20.10 -31.58 -23.17
N LEU A 354 18.96 -32.16 -23.61
CA LEU A 354 17.78 -32.41 -22.79
C LEU A 354 17.27 -31.11 -22.09
N SER A 355 17.21 -30.02 -22.84
CA SER A 355 16.88 -28.68 -22.32
C SER A 355 15.59 -28.68 -21.51
N ASP A 356 14.52 -29.28 -22.06
CA ASP A 356 13.20 -29.35 -21.42
C ASP A 356 13.21 -30.13 -20.10
N PHE A 357 13.97 -31.22 -20.03
CA PHE A 357 14.14 -32.00 -18.81
C PHE A 357 14.82 -31.17 -17.69
N PHE A 358 15.93 -30.49 -18.01
CA PHE A 358 16.61 -29.66 -17.04
C PHE A 358 15.80 -28.42 -16.64
N LEU A 359 14.96 -27.92 -17.53
CA LEU A 359 14.06 -26.80 -17.26
C LEU A 359 12.99 -27.20 -16.25
N VAL A 360 12.30 -28.34 -16.44
CA VAL A 360 11.33 -28.88 -15.49
C VAL A 360 11.98 -29.17 -14.14
N ARG A 361 13.19 -29.76 -14.14
CA ARG A 361 13.95 -30.05 -12.92
C ARG A 361 14.31 -28.76 -12.16
N SER A 362 14.75 -27.73 -12.87
CA SER A 362 15.11 -26.44 -12.28
C SER A 362 13.88 -25.75 -11.68
N PHE A 363 12.73 -25.84 -12.37
CA PHE A 363 11.46 -25.35 -11.87
C PHE A 363 11.01 -26.07 -10.59
N LEU A 364 11.08 -27.40 -10.58
CA LEU A 364 10.73 -28.20 -9.40
C LEU A 364 11.62 -27.87 -8.20
N LYS A 365 12.94 -27.72 -8.43
CA LYS A 365 13.88 -27.30 -7.39
C LYS A 365 13.54 -25.93 -6.85
N TRP A 366 13.30 -24.97 -7.74
CA TRP A 366 12.90 -23.62 -7.37
C TRP A 366 11.59 -23.63 -6.56
N LYS A 367 10.57 -24.34 -7.04
CA LYS A 367 9.26 -24.49 -6.36
C LYS A 367 9.44 -25.00 -4.93
N ASN A 368 10.17 -26.11 -4.76
CA ASN A 368 10.35 -26.76 -3.45
C ASN A 368 11.16 -25.89 -2.47
N THR A 369 12.05 -25.02 -2.99
CA THR A 369 12.92 -24.19 -2.14
C THR A 369 12.24 -22.90 -1.72
N TYR A 370 11.50 -22.24 -2.62
CA TYR A 370 11.10 -20.86 -2.41
C TYR A 370 9.58 -20.64 -2.30
N MET A 371 8.75 -21.58 -2.74
CA MET A 371 7.31 -21.36 -2.80
C MET A 371 6.69 -21.04 -1.44
N VAL A 372 7.18 -21.65 -0.36
CA VAL A 372 6.68 -21.39 1.01
C VAL A 372 6.98 -19.96 1.48
N LYS A 373 8.10 -19.38 1.03
CA LYS A 373 8.51 -18.01 1.40
C LYS A 373 7.85 -16.92 0.56
N MET A 374 7.21 -17.27 -0.55
CA MET A 374 6.71 -16.30 -1.53
C MET A 374 5.59 -15.41 -0.96
N GLU A 375 4.68 -15.99 -0.18
CA GLU A 375 3.58 -15.26 0.44
C GLU A 375 4.10 -14.25 1.48
N GLU A 376 5.09 -14.66 2.28
CA GLU A 376 5.79 -13.79 3.23
C GLU A 376 6.49 -12.62 2.51
N TRP A 377 7.22 -12.90 1.42
CA TRP A 377 7.89 -11.85 0.64
C TRP A 377 6.90 -10.85 0.05
N MET A 378 5.77 -11.34 -0.49
CA MET A 378 4.72 -10.46 -1.02
C MET A 378 4.11 -9.58 0.07
N HIS A 379 3.91 -10.13 1.27
CA HIS A 379 3.44 -9.39 2.43
C HIS A 379 4.46 -8.29 2.84
N ILE A 380 5.74 -8.63 2.97
CA ILE A 380 6.79 -7.68 3.35
C ILE A 380 6.93 -6.55 2.32
N ILE A 381 6.89 -6.87 1.02
CA ILE A 381 6.93 -5.85 -0.05
C ILE A 381 5.71 -4.93 0.03
N SER A 382 4.52 -5.47 0.32
CA SER A 382 3.30 -4.70 0.47
C SER A 382 3.36 -3.77 1.70
N GLU A 383 3.89 -4.24 2.82
CA GLU A 383 4.12 -3.39 4.01
C GLU A 383 5.17 -2.30 3.73
N MET A 384 6.26 -2.62 3.02
CA MET A 384 7.26 -1.62 2.62
C MET A 384 6.65 -0.54 1.72
N ASP A 385 5.81 -0.92 0.74
CA ASP A 385 5.11 0.01 -0.14
C ASP A 385 4.16 0.94 0.64
N ALA A 386 3.43 0.40 1.63
CA ALA A 386 2.63 1.20 2.55
C ALA A 386 3.50 2.15 3.40
N MET A 387 4.67 1.69 3.89
CA MET A 387 5.59 2.55 4.65
C MET A 387 6.17 3.69 3.81
N VAL A 388 6.50 3.44 2.54
CA VAL A 388 6.93 4.49 1.59
C VAL A 388 5.83 5.53 1.41
N SER A 389 4.59 5.10 1.27
CA SER A 389 3.42 5.97 1.13
C SER A 389 3.22 6.86 2.36
N MET A 390 3.31 6.28 3.58
CA MET A 390 3.23 7.03 4.84
C MET A 390 4.42 7.99 5.03
N ALA A 391 5.61 7.58 4.61
CA ALA A 391 6.81 8.42 4.66
C ALA A 391 6.73 9.61 3.69
N ASP A 392 6.10 9.42 2.53
CA ASP A 392 5.84 10.52 1.60
C ASP A 392 4.88 11.56 2.19
N PHE A 393 3.80 11.10 2.82
CA PHE A 393 2.89 11.97 3.55
C PHE A 393 3.62 12.74 4.67
N ARG A 394 4.46 12.06 5.45
CA ARG A 394 5.30 12.68 6.49
C ARG A 394 6.19 13.79 5.92
N TYR A 395 6.87 13.53 4.81
CA TYR A 395 7.75 14.51 4.16
C TYR A 395 6.98 15.75 3.69
N ASN A 396 5.77 15.55 3.16
CA ASN A 396 4.93 16.61 2.62
C ASN A 396 4.23 17.44 3.70
N HIS A 397 4.28 17.02 4.98
CA HIS A 397 3.65 17.71 6.12
C HIS A 397 4.67 17.99 7.24
N PRO A 398 5.65 18.88 7.01
CA PRO A 398 6.67 19.23 8.00
C PRO A 398 6.10 20.00 9.23
N GLU A 399 4.86 20.50 9.12
CA GLU A 399 4.13 21.16 10.21
C GLU A 399 3.49 20.20 11.20
N ALA A 400 3.45 18.91 10.87
CA ALA A 400 2.86 17.88 11.72
C ALA A 400 3.91 17.32 12.69
N GLU A 401 3.48 17.09 13.93
CA GLU A 401 4.34 16.72 15.06
C GLU A 401 4.23 15.22 15.41
N GLU A 402 5.13 14.74 16.24
CA GLU A 402 5.10 13.36 16.73
C GLU A 402 4.15 13.20 17.92
N ALA A 403 3.36 12.13 17.92
CA ALA A 403 2.60 11.79 19.09
C ALA A 403 3.51 11.21 20.20
N GLU A 404 3.30 11.66 21.43
CA GLU A 404 3.89 11.09 22.64
C GLU A 404 2.94 10.03 23.20
N PHE A 405 3.47 8.83 23.45
CA PHE A 405 2.66 7.74 23.98
C PHE A 405 2.78 7.67 25.50
N VAL A 406 1.63 7.59 26.17
CA VAL A 406 1.55 7.43 27.62
C VAL A 406 1.36 5.95 27.93
N SER A 407 2.21 5.40 28.80
CA SER A 407 2.10 4.01 29.26
C SER A 407 0.86 3.86 30.13
N GLY A 408 -0.07 3.02 29.72
CA GLY A 408 -1.33 2.76 30.43
C GLY A 408 -1.27 1.56 31.36
N SER A 409 -0.12 1.20 31.91
CA SER A 409 0.02 0.13 32.91
C SER A 409 0.64 0.66 34.16
N PRO A 410 0.12 0.31 35.34
CA PRO A 410 0.88 0.40 36.58
C PRO A 410 1.87 -0.78 36.59
N GLU A 411 2.87 -0.79 35.71
CA GLU A 411 4.08 -1.55 35.99
C GLU A 411 4.83 -0.78 37.04
N ALA A 412 4.88 -1.39 38.21
CA ALA A 412 5.63 -0.94 39.35
C ALA A 412 7.06 -0.57 38.96
N ASP A 413 7.37 0.71 38.93
CA ASP A 413 8.71 1.20 39.16
C ASP A 413 9.07 0.79 40.61
N THR A 414 9.67 -0.38 40.74
CA THR A 414 10.24 -0.89 41.99
C THR A 414 11.57 -0.20 42.29
N ASP A 415 11.65 1.11 42.21
CA ASP A 415 12.76 1.86 42.80
C ASP A 415 12.38 3.35 42.93
N SER A 416 11.52 3.64 43.89
CA SER A 416 11.56 4.91 44.65
C SER A 416 10.71 4.79 45.90
N ASP A 417 11.40 4.70 47.03
CA ASP A 417 10.88 5.00 48.35
C ASP A 417 10.29 6.42 48.40
N VAL A 418 8.96 6.56 48.30
CA VAL A 418 8.26 7.73 48.86
C VAL A 418 6.82 7.37 49.25
N SER A 419 6.62 7.29 50.57
CA SER A 419 5.43 7.61 51.35
C SER A 419 4.05 7.21 50.86
N GLU A 420 3.48 6.23 51.56
CA GLU A 420 2.04 6.09 51.83
C GLU A 420 1.41 7.44 52.16
N ASN A 421 0.53 7.96 51.26
CA ASN A 421 -0.68 8.62 51.75
C ASN A 421 -1.68 8.87 50.61
N THR A 422 -2.93 8.45 50.88
CA THR A 422 -4.20 8.81 50.25
C THR A 422 -4.39 8.41 48.78
N GLY A 423 -5.03 7.24 48.62
CA GLY A 423 -5.61 6.79 47.35
C GLY A 423 -6.69 7.73 46.86
N ILE A 424 -6.44 8.31 45.73
CA ILE A 424 -7.24 8.54 44.56
C ILE A 424 -6.20 8.99 43.50
N GLY A 425 -5.63 8.04 42.79
CA GLY A 425 -4.77 8.35 41.66
C GLY A 425 -5.53 9.26 40.70
N SER A 426 -4.93 10.38 40.29
CA SER A 426 -5.50 11.25 39.27
C SER A 426 -5.84 10.37 38.06
N PRO A 427 -7.05 10.49 37.45
CA PRO A 427 -7.43 9.69 36.31
C PRO A 427 -6.40 9.85 35.18
N GLU A 428 -5.92 8.73 34.70
CA GLU A 428 -4.88 8.66 33.69
C GLU A 428 -5.33 9.36 32.40
N ILE A 429 -4.43 10.09 31.76
CA ILE A 429 -4.72 10.80 30.52
C ILE A 429 -4.81 9.76 29.39
N VAL A 430 -5.94 9.69 28.71
CA VAL A 430 -6.15 8.84 27.53
C VAL A 430 -5.77 9.56 26.25
N PHE A 431 -6.05 10.88 26.20
CA PHE A 431 -5.78 11.73 25.06
C PHE A 431 -5.62 13.17 25.53
N GLU A 432 -4.52 13.82 25.21
CA GLU A 432 -4.29 15.24 25.48
C GLU A 432 -3.70 15.90 24.23
N GLY A 433 -4.49 16.73 23.57
CA GLY A 433 -4.08 17.50 22.40
C GLY A 433 -3.98 18.99 22.71
N LYS A 434 -2.85 19.60 22.35
CA LYS A 434 -2.67 21.06 22.36
C LYS A 434 -2.66 21.58 20.95
N ASN A 435 -3.45 22.61 20.67
CA ASN A 435 -3.61 23.16 19.34
C ASN A 435 -3.95 22.11 18.26
N LEU A 436 -4.78 21.13 18.64
CA LEU A 436 -5.25 20.07 17.76
C LEU A 436 -6.17 20.62 16.66
N TYR A 437 -5.99 20.12 15.43
CA TYR A 437 -6.83 20.50 14.30
C TYR A 437 -6.97 19.36 13.29
N HIS A 438 -7.98 19.52 12.41
CA HIS A 438 -8.21 18.54 11.36
C HIS A 438 -7.24 18.75 10.19
N PRO A 439 -6.48 17.72 9.75
CA PRO A 439 -5.45 17.85 8.73
C PRO A 439 -5.97 18.43 7.39
N PHE A 440 -7.24 18.18 7.07
CA PHE A 440 -7.82 18.59 5.78
C PHE A 440 -8.20 20.07 5.69
N LEU A 441 -8.17 20.80 6.79
CA LEU A 441 -8.50 22.22 6.83
C LEU A 441 -7.29 23.12 6.54
N GLY A 442 -6.06 22.58 6.63
CA GLY A 442 -4.83 23.30 6.37
C GLY A 442 -4.71 24.58 7.20
N ALA A 443 -4.20 25.66 6.61
CA ALA A 443 -3.96 26.94 7.28
C ALA A 443 -5.23 27.63 7.81
N LYS A 444 -6.42 27.22 7.39
CA LYS A 444 -7.72 27.75 7.87
C LYS A 444 -8.23 27.05 9.13
N ALA A 445 -7.52 26.02 9.59
CA ALA A 445 -7.94 25.24 10.75
C ALA A 445 -7.89 26.08 12.03
N VAL A 446 -9.00 26.09 12.77
CA VAL A 446 -9.00 26.63 14.13
C VAL A 446 -8.51 25.55 15.06
N LYS A 447 -7.38 25.82 15.71
CA LYS A 447 -6.71 24.89 16.63
C LYS A 447 -7.40 24.89 18.00
N ASN A 448 -7.56 23.72 18.61
CA ASN A 448 -8.24 23.54 19.89
C ASN A 448 -7.41 22.70 20.87
N ASP A 449 -7.49 23.02 22.16
CA ASP A 449 -6.93 22.20 23.24
C ASP A 449 -8.02 21.31 23.81
N PHE A 450 -7.70 20.03 24.00
CA PHE A 450 -8.66 19.11 24.61
C PHE A 450 -7.97 17.95 25.31
N THR A 451 -8.52 17.57 26.46
CA THR A 451 -7.99 16.47 27.28
C THR A 451 -9.12 15.50 27.62
N ILE A 452 -8.87 14.22 27.37
CA ILE A 452 -9.74 13.11 27.72
C ILE A 452 -9.05 12.33 28.85
N LYS A 453 -9.73 12.21 29.97
CA LYS A 453 -9.29 11.38 31.10
C LYS A 453 -10.02 10.04 31.06
N ASP A 454 -9.36 9.03 31.60
CA ASP A 454 -9.92 7.69 31.63
C ASP A 454 -11.26 7.62 32.39
N GLY A 455 -12.19 6.85 31.83
CA GLY A 455 -13.54 6.66 32.39
C GLY A 455 -14.40 7.92 32.42
N ASN A 456 -14.01 9.02 31.74
CA ASN A 456 -14.75 10.27 31.70
C ASN A 456 -15.50 10.45 30.36
N TYR A 457 -16.59 11.21 30.42
CA TYR A 457 -17.48 11.50 29.31
C TYR A 457 -17.62 13.00 29.10
N TYR A 458 -17.45 13.43 27.85
CA TYR A 458 -17.45 14.84 27.47
C TYR A 458 -18.64 15.13 26.59
N ILE A 459 -19.63 15.86 27.12
CA ILE A 459 -20.85 16.27 26.39
C ILE A 459 -20.57 17.59 25.72
N ILE A 460 -20.58 17.60 24.37
CA ILE A 460 -20.29 18.78 23.57
C ILE A 460 -21.58 19.33 22.98
N THR A 461 -22.01 20.50 23.48
CA THR A 461 -23.18 21.22 23.00
C THR A 461 -22.79 22.32 21.99
N GLY A 462 -23.73 22.78 21.21
CA GLY A 462 -23.54 23.88 20.26
C GLY A 462 -24.50 23.84 19.08
N ALA A 463 -24.65 24.95 18.41
CA ALA A 463 -25.51 25.10 17.25
C ALA A 463 -25.05 24.23 16.06
N ASN A 464 -25.92 24.08 15.05
CA ASN A 464 -25.53 23.51 13.78
C ASN A 464 -24.44 24.37 13.12
N MET A 465 -23.49 23.73 12.43
CA MET A 465 -22.33 24.36 11.77
C MET A 465 -21.31 24.99 12.73
N ALA A 466 -21.46 24.88 14.06
CA ALA A 466 -20.51 25.42 15.04
C ALA A 466 -19.15 24.69 15.08
N GLY A 467 -19.02 23.54 14.40
CA GLY A 467 -17.75 22.79 14.28
C GLY A 467 -17.67 21.50 15.09
N LYS A 468 -18.73 21.07 15.80
CA LYS A 468 -18.75 19.86 16.63
C LYS A 468 -18.26 18.61 15.90
N SER A 469 -18.90 18.22 14.80
CA SER A 469 -18.55 17.00 14.05
C SER A 469 -17.15 17.07 13.45
N THR A 470 -16.69 18.25 13.03
CA THR A 470 -15.32 18.46 12.54
C THR A 470 -14.29 18.25 13.66
N PHE A 471 -14.60 18.74 14.86
CA PHE A 471 -13.75 18.56 16.03
C PHE A 471 -13.68 17.07 16.43
N LEU A 472 -14.81 16.36 16.47
CA LEU A 472 -14.84 14.92 16.73
C LEU A 472 -13.97 14.14 15.73
N ARG A 473 -14.08 14.48 14.44
CA ARG A 473 -13.22 13.87 13.41
C ARG A 473 -11.74 14.23 13.60
N SER A 474 -11.44 15.44 14.04
CA SER A 474 -10.04 15.83 14.33
C SER A 474 -9.40 14.92 15.38
N LEU A 475 -10.14 14.59 16.43
CA LEU A 475 -9.68 13.65 17.47
C LEU A 475 -9.43 12.26 16.89
N GLY A 476 -10.43 11.70 16.20
CA GLY A 476 -10.36 10.35 15.63
C GLY A 476 -9.27 10.20 14.57
N VAL A 477 -9.13 11.16 13.63
CA VAL A 477 -8.12 11.11 12.57
C VAL A 477 -6.71 11.22 13.14
N ASN A 478 -6.46 12.14 14.09
CA ASN A 478 -5.15 12.25 14.73
C ASN A 478 -4.80 11.01 15.55
N TYR A 479 -5.79 10.35 16.16
CA TYR A 479 -5.59 9.06 16.82
C TYR A 479 -5.16 7.97 15.83
N ILE A 480 -5.86 7.85 14.69
CA ILE A 480 -5.51 6.88 13.63
C ILE A 480 -4.08 7.11 13.13
N LEU A 481 -3.71 8.37 12.88
CA LEU A 481 -2.36 8.73 12.45
C LEU A 481 -1.31 8.32 13.49
N ALA A 482 -1.55 8.64 14.78
CA ALA A 482 -0.66 8.27 15.87
C ALA A 482 -0.45 6.74 15.94
N MET A 483 -1.53 5.96 15.90
CA MET A 483 -1.48 4.48 15.96
C MET A 483 -0.81 3.85 14.73
N ALA A 484 -0.81 4.54 13.59
CA ALA A 484 -0.06 4.13 12.39
C ALA A 484 1.42 4.56 12.42
N GLY A 485 1.89 5.22 13.50
CA GLY A 485 3.23 5.78 13.60
C GLY A 485 3.47 6.99 12.71
N MET A 486 2.40 7.64 12.25
CA MET A 486 2.44 8.84 11.40
C MET A 486 2.44 10.13 12.24
N PRO A 487 2.90 11.25 11.68
CA PRO A 487 2.81 12.54 12.35
C PRO A 487 1.36 12.99 12.51
N VAL A 488 1.10 13.76 13.55
CA VAL A 488 -0.21 14.25 13.97
C VAL A 488 -0.33 15.76 13.83
N PHE A 489 -1.54 16.25 13.66
CA PHE A 489 -1.82 17.67 13.45
C PHE A 489 -2.23 18.34 14.76
N ALA A 490 -1.25 18.53 15.61
CA ALA A 490 -1.31 19.20 16.90
C ALA A 490 0.08 19.74 17.23
N ASP A 491 0.19 20.78 18.07
CA ASP A 491 1.50 21.22 18.56
C ASP A 491 2.08 20.22 19.59
N GLN A 492 1.21 19.52 20.31
CA GLN A 492 1.55 18.38 21.18
C GLN A 492 0.35 17.42 21.21
N LEU A 493 0.61 16.12 21.10
CA LEU A 493 -0.39 15.09 21.32
C LEU A 493 0.18 14.00 22.22
N LYS A 494 -0.42 13.84 23.42
CA LYS A 494 -0.18 12.68 24.28
C LYS A 494 -1.35 11.73 24.17
N VAL A 495 -1.07 10.45 23.96
CA VAL A 495 -2.12 9.46 23.70
C VAL A 495 -1.73 8.09 24.25
N SER A 496 -2.70 7.39 24.86
CA SER A 496 -2.57 5.98 25.22
C SER A 496 -3.19 5.07 24.16
N ARG A 497 -2.91 3.77 24.25
CA ARG A 497 -3.53 2.75 23.37
C ARG A 497 -4.95 2.45 23.84
N PHE A 498 -5.92 2.55 22.95
CA PHE A 498 -7.31 2.16 23.18
C PHE A 498 -7.96 1.69 21.87
N ARG A 499 -9.08 1.00 21.94
CA ARG A 499 -9.91 0.71 20.78
C ARG A 499 -10.84 1.89 20.51
N LEU A 500 -10.97 2.28 19.25
CA LEU A 500 -11.79 3.42 18.84
C LEU A 500 -13.11 2.92 18.24
N PHE A 501 -14.22 3.51 18.70
CA PHE A 501 -15.54 3.34 18.06
C PHE A 501 -16.19 4.69 17.82
N SER A 502 -16.78 4.88 16.65
CA SER A 502 -17.54 6.08 16.34
C SER A 502 -18.95 5.75 15.85
N SER A 503 -19.90 6.64 16.14
CA SER A 503 -21.23 6.65 15.56
C SER A 503 -21.61 8.10 15.28
N MET A 504 -21.36 8.51 14.03
CA MET A 504 -21.59 9.90 13.61
C MET A 504 -22.58 9.97 12.43
N ARG A 505 -22.57 8.94 11.60
CA ARG A 505 -23.44 8.82 10.43
C ARG A 505 -24.27 7.55 10.53
N THR A 506 -25.56 7.69 10.37
CA THR A 506 -26.47 6.55 10.26
C THR A 506 -27.03 6.57 8.84
N THR A 507 -26.96 5.45 8.16
CA THR A 507 -27.57 5.26 6.85
C THR A 507 -28.75 4.32 7.01
N ASP A 508 -29.92 4.71 6.51
CA ASP A 508 -31.03 3.79 6.33
C ASP A 508 -30.67 2.74 5.26
N ASP A 509 -31.11 1.53 5.47
CA ASP A 509 -30.98 0.46 4.49
C ASP A 509 -32.39 0.02 4.03
N LEU A 510 -32.88 0.74 3.04
CA LEU A 510 -34.18 0.47 2.43
C LEU A 510 -34.23 -0.91 1.74
N THR A 511 -33.11 -1.43 1.31
CA THR A 511 -33.03 -2.75 0.66
C THR A 511 -33.33 -3.89 1.62
N HIS A 512 -32.95 -3.75 2.90
CA HIS A 512 -33.23 -4.72 3.96
C HIS A 512 -34.41 -4.31 4.85
N GLY A 513 -35.15 -3.23 4.51
CA GLY A 513 -36.32 -2.77 5.27
C GLY A 513 -35.95 -2.20 6.66
N ILE A 514 -34.73 -1.78 6.86
CA ILE A 514 -34.22 -1.23 8.13
C ILE A 514 -34.54 0.27 8.15
N SER A 515 -35.42 0.70 9.06
CA SER A 515 -35.67 2.12 9.29
C SER A 515 -34.46 2.80 9.92
N TYR A 516 -34.29 4.09 9.68
CA TYR A 516 -33.21 4.92 10.25
C TYR A 516 -33.04 4.70 11.77
N PHE A 517 -34.15 4.69 12.53
CA PHE A 517 -34.12 4.46 13.96
C PHE A 517 -33.62 3.05 14.35
N ASN A 518 -34.06 2.03 13.61
CA ASN A 518 -33.59 0.66 13.86
C ASN A 518 -32.10 0.49 13.53
N ALA A 519 -31.60 1.14 12.48
CA ALA A 519 -30.18 1.16 12.16
C ALA A 519 -29.34 1.80 13.28
N GLU A 520 -29.83 2.87 13.92
CA GLU A 520 -29.20 3.46 15.09
C GLU A 520 -29.15 2.50 16.28
N LEU A 521 -30.25 1.79 16.57
CA LEU A 521 -30.30 0.81 17.66
C LEU A 521 -29.29 -0.34 17.43
N ILE A 522 -29.22 -0.85 16.20
CA ILE A 522 -28.23 -1.88 15.82
C ILE A 522 -26.82 -1.34 16.05
N ARG A 523 -26.52 -0.12 15.65
CA ARG A 523 -25.19 0.48 15.85
C ARG A 523 -24.84 0.66 17.32
N LEU A 524 -25.80 1.00 18.19
CA LEU A 524 -25.59 1.06 19.63
C LEU A 524 -25.40 -0.34 20.25
N GLU A 525 -26.07 -1.36 19.74
CA GLU A 525 -25.85 -2.75 20.14
C GLU A 525 -24.44 -3.23 19.77
N GLU A 526 -23.99 -2.95 18.54
CA GLU A 526 -22.63 -3.20 18.09
C GLU A 526 -21.60 -2.52 18.99
N LEU A 527 -21.85 -1.26 19.37
CA LEU A 527 -21.00 -0.53 20.29
C LEU A 527 -20.89 -1.22 21.66
N LEU A 528 -22.02 -1.63 22.26
CA LEU A 528 -22.02 -2.32 23.55
C LEU A 528 -21.26 -3.67 23.48
N LYS A 529 -21.43 -4.40 22.39
CA LYS A 529 -20.68 -5.64 22.12
C LYS A 529 -19.20 -5.37 21.99
N PHE A 530 -18.81 -4.38 21.21
CA PHE A 530 -17.42 -3.96 20.98
C PHE A 530 -16.73 -3.57 22.31
N CYS A 531 -17.41 -2.80 23.17
CA CYS A 531 -16.87 -2.42 24.48
C CYS A 531 -16.65 -3.63 25.40
N ARG A 532 -17.60 -4.59 25.38
CA ARG A 532 -17.48 -5.83 26.17
C ARG A 532 -16.32 -6.70 25.68
N GLU A 533 -16.22 -6.91 24.38
CA GLU A 533 -15.11 -7.68 23.77
C GLU A 533 -13.75 -7.04 24.07
N SER A 534 -13.66 -5.71 24.06
CA SER A 534 -12.48 -4.94 24.43
C SER A 534 -12.06 -5.20 25.88
N ALA A 535 -13.02 -5.14 26.81
CA ALA A 535 -12.79 -5.36 28.24
C ALA A 535 -12.38 -6.81 28.56
N GLU A 536 -12.86 -7.78 27.77
CA GLU A 536 -12.56 -9.20 27.94
C GLU A 536 -11.26 -9.62 27.19
N GLY A 537 -10.59 -8.72 26.47
CA GLY A 537 -9.43 -9.04 25.64
C GLY A 537 -9.75 -9.98 24.47
N LYS A 538 -11.03 -10.08 24.07
CA LYS A 538 -11.48 -10.85 22.93
C LYS A 538 -11.42 -9.99 21.68
N CYS A 539 -10.22 -9.80 21.13
CA CYS A 539 -10.06 -9.07 19.88
C CYS A 539 -10.38 -9.95 18.67
N SER A 540 -10.91 -9.36 17.60
CA SER A 540 -11.21 -10.06 16.34
C SER A 540 -9.98 -10.81 15.80
N LYS A 541 -10.20 -11.99 15.22
CA LYS A 541 -9.19 -12.95 14.73
C LYS A 541 -8.30 -12.44 13.57
N GLU A 542 -8.43 -11.18 13.18
CA GLU A 542 -7.73 -10.61 12.02
C GLU A 542 -6.26 -10.24 12.26
N SER A 543 -5.87 -10.03 13.51
CA SER A 543 -4.46 -9.91 13.87
C SER A 543 -3.97 -11.28 14.35
N GLY A 544 -3.16 -11.97 13.56
CA GLY A 544 -2.56 -13.27 13.91
C GLY A 544 -1.68 -13.29 15.16
N GLU A 545 -1.83 -12.31 16.04
CA GLU A 545 -1.18 -12.18 17.31
C GLU A 545 -2.19 -12.45 18.43
N ASP A 546 -1.89 -13.46 19.25
CA ASP A 546 -2.59 -13.82 20.50
C ASP A 546 -2.46 -12.74 21.61
N ASN A 547 -2.53 -11.46 21.27
CA ASN A 547 -2.52 -10.37 22.25
C ASN A 547 -3.88 -10.29 22.94
N LYS A 548 -4.04 -11.07 24.02
CA LYS A 548 -5.22 -11.10 24.90
C LYS A 548 -5.20 -9.96 25.95
N GLU A 549 -4.53 -8.86 25.66
CA GLU A 549 -4.49 -7.72 26.58
C GLU A 549 -5.83 -6.96 26.52
N PRO A 550 -6.55 -6.82 27.65
CA PRO A 550 -7.76 -6.01 27.68
C PRO A 550 -7.41 -4.55 27.40
N LEU A 551 -8.07 -3.98 26.40
CA LEU A 551 -7.90 -2.58 26.03
C LEU A 551 -9.13 -1.77 26.41
N ARG A 552 -8.90 -0.53 26.82
CA ARG A 552 -9.96 0.47 27.02
C ARG A 552 -10.56 0.87 25.67
N THR A 553 -11.76 1.42 25.71
CA THR A 553 -12.44 1.91 24.49
C THR A 553 -12.66 3.41 24.59
N LEU A 554 -12.37 4.14 23.53
CA LEU A 554 -12.81 5.52 23.33
C LEU A 554 -13.97 5.52 22.35
N ILE A 555 -15.09 6.13 22.76
CA ILE A 555 -16.27 6.31 21.90
C ILE A 555 -16.41 7.76 21.44
N ILE A 556 -16.73 7.94 20.17
CA ILE A 556 -17.03 9.24 19.56
C ILE A 556 -18.44 9.18 18.98
N LEU A 557 -19.36 9.90 19.60
CA LEU A 557 -20.78 9.89 19.20
C LEU A 557 -21.22 11.29 18.75
N ASP A 558 -21.89 11.38 17.60
CA ASP A 558 -22.48 12.62 17.12
C ASP A 558 -23.99 12.47 17.07
N GLU A 559 -24.64 12.86 18.14
CA GLU A 559 -26.04 12.63 18.48
C GLU A 559 -26.45 11.16 18.63
N ILE A 560 -27.11 10.85 19.72
CA ILE A 560 -27.64 9.51 20.00
C ILE A 560 -29.16 9.56 19.76
N LEU A 561 -29.71 8.54 19.09
CA LEU A 561 -31.17 8.38 18.86
C LEU A 561 -31.82 9.53 18.08
N LYS A 562 -31.27 9.87 16.90
CA LYS A 562 -31.76 10.94 16.02
C LYS A 562 -33.19 10.67 15.48
N GLY A 563 -33.53 9.39 15.32
CA GLY A 563 -34.73 8.93 14.62
C GLY A 563 -36.01 8.86 15.48
N THR A 564 -36.04 9.44 16.70
CA THR A 564 -37.21 9.39 17.59
C THR A 564 -37.61 10.77 18.11
N ASN A 565 -38.73 10.85 18.87
CA ASN A 565 -39.17 12.10 19.48
C ASN A 565 -38.21 12.60 20.57
N SER A 566 -38.25 13.89 20.88
CA SER A 566 -37.28 14.55 21.76
C SER A 566 -37.24 13.97 23.18
N LEU A 567 -38.38 13.55 23.74
CA LEU A 567 -38.43 13.00 25.10
C LEU A 567 -37.81 11.58 25.17
N ASP A 568 -38.14 10.72 24.19
CA ASP A 568 -37.58 9.37 24.12
C ASP A 568 -36.08 9.43 23.77
N LYS A 569 -35.66 10.37 22.91
CA LYS A 569 -34.27 10.64 22.60
C LYS A 569 -33.49 10.97 23.87
N LEU A 570 -33.94 11.93 24.66
CA LEU A 570 -33.28 12.32 25.91
C LEU A 570 -33.19 11.18 26.91
N ASN A 571 -34.35 10.52 27.19
CA ASN A 571 -34.41 9.43 28.15
C ASN A 571 -33.57 8.21 27.71
N GLY A 572 -33.62 7.86 26.44
CA GLY A 572 -32.82 6.78 25.86
C GLY A 572 -31.33 7.08 25.88
N SER A 573 -30.91 8.28 25.47
CA SER A 573 -29.52 8.72 25.50
C SER A 573 -28.93 8.71 26.90
N ARG A 574 -29.70 9.22 27.90
CA ARG A 574 -29.27 9.19 29.30
C ARG A 574 -29.08 7.77 29.81
N LYS A 575 -30.07 6.88 29.63
CA LYS A 575 -29.96 5.47 30.04
C LYS A 575 -28.80 4.75 29.37
N PHE A 576 -28.58 5.02 28.10
CA PHE A 576 -27.45 4.45 27.36
C PHE A 576 -26.11 4.91 27.94
N LEU A 577 -25.94 6.21 28.20
CA LEU A 577 -24.70 6.75 28.77
C LEU A 577 -24.48 6.28 30.21
N GLU A 578 -25.51 6.16 31.04
CA GLU A 578 -25.45 5.58 32.38
C GLU A 578 -25.02 4.10 32.35
N ALA A 579 -25.49 3.35 31.36
CA ALA A 579 -25.12 1.93 31.19
C ALA A 579 -23.65 1.77 30.75
N ILE A 580 -23.21 2.58 29.78
CA ILE A 580 -21.85 2.49 29.26
C ILE A 580 -20.80 3.03 30.24
N ALA A 581 -21.18 3.98 31.12
CA ALA A 581 -20.33 4.53 32.17
C ALA A 581 -19.95 3.53 33.27
N LYS A 582 -20.54 2.34 33.24
CA LYS A 582 -20.16 1.20 34.12
C LYS A 582 -19.07 0.32 33.52
N GLN A 583 -18.68 0.56 32.29
CA GLN A 583 -17.64 -0.20 31.55
C GLN A 583 -16.33 0.62 31.49
N PRO A 584 -15.18 0.02 31.17
CA PRO A 584 -13.90 0.71 30.99
C PRO A 584 -13.88 1.50 29.67
N VAL A 585 -14.71 2.52 29.57
CA VAL A 585 -14.96 3.32 28.37
C VAL A 585 -14.85 4.80 28.70
N SER A 586 -14.17 5.54 27.84
CA SER A 586 -14.17 7.00 27.84
C SER A 586 -14.95 7.49 26.61
N GLY A 587 -15.62 8.64 26.70
CA GLY A 587 -16.51 9.04 25.63
C GLY A 587 -16.56 10.53 25.34
N ILE A 588 -16.79 10.86 24.07
CA ILE A 588 -17.09 12.20 23.62
C ILE A 588 -18.43 12.15 22.87
N ILE A 589 -19.38 12.96 23.31
CA ILE A 589 -20.74 12.96 22.80
C ILE A 589 -21.11 14.37 22.34
N ALA A 590 -21.25 14.61 21.05
CA ALA A 590 -21.84 15.84 20.56
C ALA A 590 -23.36 15.73 20.55
N THR A 591 -24.04 16.79 20.98
CA THR A 591 -25.51 16.84 21.02
C THR A 591 -26.04 18.26 20.86
N HIS A 592 -27.24 18.35 20.31
CA HIS A 592 -28.03 19.57 20.33
C HIS A 592 -28.97 19.65 21.54
N ASP A 593 -29.11 18.55 22.29
CA ASP A 593 -29.98 18.48 23.45
C ASP A 593 -29.28 19.02 24.69
N LEU A 594 -29.67 20.22 25.10
CA LEU A 594 -29.10 20.88 26.27
C LEU A 594 -29.48 20.19 27.60
N GLU A 595 -30.58 19.42 27.63
CA GLU A 595 -30.99 18.69 28.82
C GLU A 595 -30.03 17.55 29.16
N LEU A 596 -29.34 16.99 28.16
CA LEU A 596 -28.32 15.95 28.37
C LEU A 596 -27.12 16.49 29.17
N SER A 597 -26.82 17.79 29.06
CA SER A 597 -25.74 18.44 29.81
C SER A 597 -25.94 18.40 31.34
N LYS A 598 -27.20 18.20 31.80
CA LYS A 598 -27.48 18.06 33.24
C LYS A 598 -26.84 16.81 33.88
N MET A 599 -26.34 15.86 33.06
CA MET A 599 -25.60 14.71 33.57
C MET A 599 -24.28 15.10 34.25
N GLU A 600 -23.76 16.30 34.04
CA GLU A 600 -22.59 16.81 34.79
C GLU A 600 -22.88 16.91 36.31
N ASN A 601 -24.16 17.09 36.68
CA ASN A 601 -24.59 17.13 38.09
C ASN A 601 -24.73 15.73 38.71
N ASP A 602 -24.45 14.66 37.99
CA ASP A 602 -24.50 13.31 38.49
C ASP A 602 -23.41 13.09 39.56
N ALA A 603 -23.74 12.35 40.62
CA ALA A 603 -22.86 12.07 41.75
C ALA A 603 -21.56 11.32 41.35
N SER A 604 -21.51 10.77 40.15
CA SER A 604 -20.33 10.06 39.64
C SER A 604 -19.15 10.98 39.34
N GLY A 605 -19.38 12.27 39.04
CA GLY A 605 -18.35 13.23 38.60
C GLY A 605 -17.66 12.87 37.25
N LYS A 606 -18.23 11.93 36.51
CA LYS A 606 -17.62 11.42 35.25
C LYS A 606 -18.00 12.24 34.03
N PHE A 607 -19.07 13.05 34.08
CA PHE A 607 -19.59 13.81 32.95
C PHE A 607 -19.11 15.25 32.99
N HIS A 608 -18.64 15.78 31.87
CA HIS A 608 -18.09 17.13 31.74
C HIS A 608 -18.71 17.83 30.54
N ASN A 609 -19.11 19.10 30.70
CA ASN A 609 -19.71 19.88 29.63
C ASN A 609 -18.69 20.75 28.92
N TYR A 610 -18.78 20.72 27.58
CA TYR A 610 -18.09 21.61 26.67
C TYR A 610 -19.05 22.15 25.63
N CYS A 611 -18.69 23.27 25.00
CA CYS A 611 -19.55 23.86 23.98
C CYS A 611 -18.74 24.54 22.87
N PHE A 612 -19.41 24.68 21.74
CA PHE A 612 -19.03 25.58 20.65
C PHE A 612 -20.03 26.73 20.63
N GLU A 613 -19.59 27.91 21.06
CA GLU A 613 -20.41 29.12 21.05
C GLU A 613 -20.42 29.77 19.67
N ILE A 614 -21.53 30.48 19.40
CA ILE A 614 -21.72 31.31 18.22
C ILE A 614 -22.09 32.73 18.66
N ASP A 615 -21.61 33.71 17.91
CA ASP A 615 -21.99 35.09 18.14
C ASP A 615 -23.12 35.46 17.16
N LEU A 616 -24.25 35.96 17.72
CA LEU A 616 -25.40 36.43 16.99
C LEU A 616 -25.36 37.95 16.94
N GLY A 617 -24.71 38.50 15.91
CA GLY A 617 -24.68 39.93 15.60
C GLY A 617 -25.60 40.25 14.41
N THR A 618 -25.15 41.08 13.50
CA THR A 618 -25.82 41.30 12.19
C THR A 618 -25.78 40.03 11.33
N ASP A 619 -24.76 39.18 11.54
CA ASP A 619 -24.60 37.87 10.97
C ASP A 619 -24.18 36.86 12.05
N VAL A 620 -24.38 35.55 11.77
CA VAL A 620 -23.88 34.49 12.65
C VAL A 620 -22.38 34.32 12.43
N THR A 621 -21.58 34.51 13.49
CA THR A 621 -20.14 34.29 13.46
C THR A 621 -19.78 33.03 14.23
N TYR A 622 -19.03 32.15 13.60
CA TYR A 622 -18.61 30.87 14.16
C TYR A 622 -17.15 30.98 14.63
N THR A 623 -16.91 30.82 15.92
CA THR A 623 -15.56 30.87 16.52
C THR A 623 -14.78 29.60 16.26
N TYR A 624 -15.47 28.45 16.11
CA TYR A 624 -14.91 27.11 16.01
C TYR A 624 -13.96 26.76 17.19
N LYS A 625 -14.08 27.48 18.32
CA LYS A 625 -13.32 27.23 19.55
C LYS A 625 -14.18 26.49 20.56
N ILE A 626 -13.60 25.36 21.08
CA ILE A 626 -14.21 24.61 22.18
C ILE A 626 -13.99 25.35 23.49
N GLN A 627 -15.02 25.41 24.34
CA GLN A 627 -14.99 26.03 25.66
C GLN A 627 -15.68 25.13 26.68
N LYS A 628 -15.32 25.26 27.97
CA LYS A 628 -16.02 24.59 29.05
C LYS A 628 -17.41 25.20 29.25
N GLY A 629 -18.40 24.35 29.47
CA GLY A 629 -19.79 24.77 29.75
C GLY A 629 -20.79 24.30 28.70
N VAL A 630 -21.95 24.90 28.71
CA VAL A 630 -23.10 24.55 27.86
C VAL A 630 -23.42 25.69 26.91
N ALA A 631 -23.68 25.40 25.65
CA ALA A 631 -24.01 26.42 24.66
C ALA A 631 -25.25 27.22 25.01
N ARG A 632 -25.20 28.52 24.85
CA ARG A 632 -26.31 29.45 25.19
C ARG A 632 -27.11 29.83 23.96
N ASN A 633 -26.50 29.95 22.81
CA ASN A 633 -27.09 30.46 21.59
C ASN A 633 -27.44 29.33 20.61
N GLN A 634 -28.62 29.43 20.02
CA GLN A 634 -29.10 28.56 18.94
C GLN A 634 -29.31 29.44 17.69
N ASN A 635 -28.85 28.97 16.52
CA ASN A 635 -28.86 29.75 15.30
C ASN A 635 -30.04 29.46 14.34
N ALA A 636 -30.78 28.35 14.55
CA ALA A 636 -31.77 27.90 13.58
C ALA A 636 -32.87 28.93 13.34
N THR A 637 -33.47 29.44 14.43
CA THR A 637 -34.55 30.47 14.35
C THR A 637 -34.02 31.78 13.79
N PHE A 638 -32.80 32.19 14.20
CA PHE A 638 -32.17 33.41 13.70
C PHE A 638 -31.93 33.34 12.18
N LEU A 639 -31.36 32.23 11.69
CA LEU A 639 -31.12 32.02 10.26
C LEU A 639 -32.44 31.93 9.46
N LEU A 640 -33.45 31.27 10.00
CA LEU A 640 -34.77 31.21 9.36
C LEU A 640 -35.41 32.59 9.26
N ASN A 641 -35.42 33.39 10.34
CA ASN A 641 -35.95 34.75 10.33
C ASN A 641 -35.23 35.60 9.27
N LYS A 642 -33.91 35.50 9.18
CA LYS A 642 -33.12 36.21 8.16
C LYS A 642 -33.48 35.80 6.72
N ILE A 643 -33.87 34.54 6.51
CA ILE A 643 -34.38 34.08 5.21
C ILE A 643 -35.78 34.69 4.98
N LEU A 644 -36.68 34.63 5.96
CA LEU A 644 -38.04 35.13 5.84
C LEU A 644 -38.08 36.67 5.62
N GLU A 645 -37.13 37.40 6.18
CA GLU A 645 -36.97 38.86 5.96
C GLU A 645 -36.55 39.21 4.52
N LYS A 646 -36.01 38.25 3.74
CA LYS A 646 -35.60 38.47 2.35
C LYS A 646 -36.74 38.24 1.34
N TYR A 647 -37.83 37.59 1.74
CA TYR A 647 -39.00 37.25 0.93
C TYR A 647 -40.26 37.92 1.48
#